data_2b5755020c98808356e3fad257de1ccc
#
_entry.id   2b5755020c98808356e3fad257de1ccc
#
_cell.length_a   1.000
_cell.length_b   1.000
_cell.length_c   1.000
_cell.angle_alpha   90.00
_cell.angle_beta   90.00
_cell.angle_gamma   90.00
#
_symmetry.space_group_name_H-M   'P 1'
#
loop_
_entity.id
_entity.type
_entity.pdbx_description
1 polymer ?
#
loop_
_entity_poly.entity_id
_entity_poly.type
_entity_poly.pdbx_seq_one_letter_code
_entity_poly.pdbx_strand_id
1 'polypeptide(L)'
;MKKIELETEDTFEKRNDFLVETTDKKVKKRKMRPALKIFLIVLGILLLVIILFGGFLYFSFKDILAERGRLEGNINQIKQAVKEQNLGKVEEGINQTRDSLVVVEDKIGKISWLKAFPVLGNYVQDMGHGVKAGVAGLESADLVSKALIPYADILGLTGAKTATQAGKTTMDRITFVVTTLDKIRPQFDQINSKLLEVKNEIDQIDPKRYPTTFRGIKVRDLILSGRVAIDQIGALMGDARPLLEVLPKLLGMDQDQFYLIVFQNDAELRPTGGFMTAYGILKISKGKITPILSQDIYGLDGRLGRTEPAPEALVKYLKLPYGDEAKSGIKPQWRLRDMNLSPDYAVSMQKFFEYYTKVAGKGNLNGIIAIDTKVLADLLKIIGTVGVPEWGNFSAEIDKRCNCPQVVYRLEELADKPVSGLNLARKAVITPLMHSVLLNAFQSPKTKLPLLIEAMLKSVYEKHIFVYLFDEKAQKAVEAFNLGGRIKTYEGDYFHLSDTSFSGSKANLFIKQAVEQKIEVAGDGTVTRTVTVTYKNPAPASNCNLEKGGLCLNAPYRDWVRIYVPKGATLLSSNGFESEIKTYEELGKTVFEGFYGDKYPLRPESSAKISFKYQLPFKVGKGELYKILIQKQGGVEFYEYTVDFNGQKQEFELRTDKELQF
;
A
#
# COMPACT_ATOMS: atom_id res chain seq x y z
N MET A 1 21.03 -43.97 26.84
CA MET A 1 20.89 -45.45 26.89
C MET A 1 20.17 -45.85 25.61
N LYS A 2 20.72 -46.52 24.67
CA LYS A 2 21.71 -47.57 24.51
C LYS A 2 22.52 -47.33 23.24
N LYS A 3 23.80 -47.42 23.37
CA LYS A 3 24.82 -47.73 22.37
C LYS A 3 24.62 -49.15 21.87
N ILE A 4 25.08 -49.44 20.66
CA ILE A 4 25.75 -50.64 20.16
C ILE A 4 26.32 -50.20 18.81
N GLU A 5 27.53 -49.87 18.57
CA GLU A 5 28.82 -50.62 18.47
C GLU A 5 28.95 -51.50 17.24
N LEU A 6 30.00 -51.11 16.54
CA LEU A 6 30.71 -51.72 15.41
C LEU A 6 31.01 -53.22 15.61
N GLU A 7 31.13 -53.96 14.52
CA GLU A 7 32.18 -54.99 14.40
C GLU A 7 32.64 -55.10 12.94
N THR A 8 33.95 -55.14 12.87
CA THR A 8 34.85 -55.30 11.74
C THR A 8 35.23 -56.75 11.54
N GLU A 9 35.93 -57.02 10.43
CA GLU A 9 36.88 -58.08 10.12
C GLU A 9 36.32 -59.38 9.63
N ASP A 10 36.77 -59.78 8.54
CA ASP A 10 38.00 -60.31 7.95
C ASP A 10 37.89 -61.82 7.70
N THR A 11 38.49 -62.24 6.66
CA THR A 11 39.31 -63.41 6.37
C THR A 11 38.91 -64.33 5.22
N PHE A 12 39.82 -64.36 4.31
CA PHE A 12 40.62 -65.47 3.72
C PHE A 12 40.00 -66.35 2.60
N GLU A 13 40.64 -66.18 1.45
CA GLU A 13 41.54 -67.14 0.71
C GLU A 13 41.02 -68.58 0.50
N LYS A 14 40.98 -68.97 -0.72
CA LYS A 14 41.73 -70.03 -1.41
C LYS A 14 40.99 -70.77 -2.53
N ARG A 15 41.69 -70.80 -3.66
CA ARG A 15 41.98 -71.95 -4.57
C ARG A 15 40.84 -72.44 -5.44
N ASN A 16 41.03 -72.73 -6.68
CA ASN A 16 42.14 -73.15 -7.55
C ASN A 16 41.62 -73.22 -8.98
N ASP A 17 42.50 -72.92 -9.88
CA ASP A 17 42.78 -73.54 -11.16
C ASP A 17 41.66 -74.22 -11.92
N PHE A 18 41.27 -73.70 -13.07
CA PHE A 18 40.97 -74.44 -14.25
C PHE A 18 41.61 -73.83 -15.48
N LEU A 19 42.31 -74.67 -16.20
CA LEU A 19 43.19 -74.41 -17.32
C LEU A 19 42.60 -73.62 -18.45
N VAL A 20 43.42 -72.77 -18.97
CA VAL A 20 43.23 -71.96 -20.14
C VAL A 20 43.31 -72.80 -21.39
N GLU A 21 42.26 -72.86 -22.16
CA GLU A 21 42.34 -73.12 -23.59
C GLU A 21 42.27 -71.84 -24.37
N THR A 22 43.45 -71.43 -24.87
CA THR A 22 43.59 -70.29 -25.77
C THR A 22 43.03 -70.61 -27.13
N THR A 23 41.85 -70.14 -27.43
CA THR A 23 41.39 -70.02 -28.78
C THR A 23 41.56 -68.60 -29.27
N ASP A 24 42.58 -68.42 -30.10
CA ASP A 24 42.87 -67.23 -30.85
C ASP A 24 41.70 -66.87 -31.81
N LYS A 25 40.67 -66.18 -31.31
CA LYS A 25 39.67 -65.54 -32.18
C LYS A 25 40.17 -64.20 -32.62
N LYS A 26 40.77 -64.12 -33.78
CA LYS A 26 41.03 -62.86 -34.52
C LYS A 26 39.74 -62.05 -34.55
N VAL A 27 39.61 -61.01 -33.67
CA VAL A 27 38.55 -60.03 -33.72
C VAL A 27 38.68 -59.26 -35.05
N LYS A 28 37.85 -59.62 -36.05
CA LYS A 28 37.71 -58.85 -37.26
C LYS A 28 37.29 -57.42 -36.90
N LYS A 29 38.20 -56.45 -36.91
CA LYS A 29 37.89 -55.03 -36.84
C LYS A 29 36.84 -54.69 -37.88
N ARG A 30 35.58 -54.58 -37.47
CA ARG A 30 34.48 -54.17 -38.32
C ARG A 30 34.78 -52.76 -38.83
N LYS A 31 35.18 -52.63 -40.08
CA LYS A 31 35.42 -51.31 -40.72
C LYS A 31 34.10 -50.50 -40.59
N MET A 32 34.11 -49.44 -39.79
CA MET A 32 32.99 -48.50 -39.69
C MET A 32 32.61 -48.04 -41.11
N ARG A 33 31.29 -48.06 -41.39
CA ARG A 33 30.75 -47.60 -42.68
C ARG A 33 31.24 -46.15 -42.94
N PRO A 34 31.70 -45.81 -44.13
CA PRO A 34 32.26 -44.48 -44.44
C PRO A 34 31.28 -43.33 -44.07
N ALA A 35 29.98 -43.55 -44.24
CA ALA A 35 28.95 -42.58 -43.83
C ALA A 35 28.94 -42.34 -42.31
N LEU A 36 29.18 -43.36 -41.46
CA LEU A 36 29.25 -43.18 -40.01
C LEU A 36 30.52 -42.41 -39.59
N LYS A 37 31.65 -42.64 -40.27
CA LYS A 37 32.88 -41.86 -40.03
C LYS A 37 32.70 -40.38 -40.38
N ILE A 38 32.08 -40.08 -41.53
CA ILE A 38 31.77 -38.72 -41.94
C ILE A 38 30.82 -38.06 -40.95
N PHE A 39 29.76 -38.78 -40.50
CA PHE A 39 28.81 -38.29 -39.49
C PHE A 39 29.51 -37.95 -38.17
N LEU A 40 30.39 -38.81 -37.65
CA LEU A 40 31.14 -38.58 -36.42
C LEU A 40 32.16 -37.42 -36.54
N ILE A 41 32.80 -37.25 -37.72
CA ILE A 41 33.69 -36.13 -37.99
C ILE A 41 32.89 -34.84 -38.04
N VAL A 42 31.75 -34.80 -38.73
CA VAL A 42 30.86 -33.62 -38.80
C VAL A 42 30.33 -33.27 -37.41
N LEU A 43 29.90 -34.27 -36.61
CA LEU A 43 29.46 -34.09 -35.25
C LEU A 43 30.59 -33.57 -34.35
N GLY A 44 31.83 -34.09 -34.51
CA GLY A 44 33.01 -33.62 -33.79
C GLY A 44 33.37 -32.17 -34.12
N ILE A 45 33.32 -31.80 -35.41
CA ILE A 45 33.52 -30.43 -35.85
C ILE A 45 32.43 -29.52 -35.30
N LEU A 46 31.16 -29.95 -35.34
CA LEU A 46 30.03 -29.18 -34.80
C LEU A 46 30.20 -28.94 -33.30
N LEU A 47 30.57 -29.99 -32.54
CA LEU A 47 30.87 -29.88 -31.10
C LEU A 47 32.04 -28.95 -30.82
N LEU A 48 33.13 -29.05 -31.63
CA LEU A 48 34.28 -28.15 -31.50
C LEU A 48 33.87 -26.69 -31.74
N VAL A 49 33.06 -26.44 -32.77
CA VAL A 49 32.53 -25.09 -33.09
C VAL A 49 31.66 -24.59 -31.95
N ILE A 50 30.80 -25.42 -31.40
CA ILE A 50 29.95 -25.07 -30.23
C ILE A 50 30.82 -24.74 -29.00
N ILE A 51 31.87 -25.52 -28.71
CA ILE A 51 32.78 -25.27 -27.61
C ILE A 51 33.59 -23.98 -27.80
N LEU A 52 34.13 -23.76 -28.99
CA LEU A 52 34.86 -22.53 -29.33
C LEU A 52 33.97 -21.30 -29.29
N PHE A 53 32.75 -21.40 -29.81
CA PHE A 53 31.77 -20.33 -29.78
C PHE A 53 31.27 -20.07 -28.34
N GLY A 54 31.00 -21.12 -27.55
CA GLY A 54 30.67 -21.02 -26.14
C GLY A 54 31.77 -20.40 -25.28
N GLY A 55 33.03 -20.80 -25.53
CA GLY A 55 34.22 -20.18 -24.91
C GLY A 55 34.35 -18.70 -25.28
N PHE A 56 34.17 -18.39 -26.56
CA PHE A 56 34.22 -17.01 -27.07
C PHE A 56 33.10 -16.16 -26.44
N LEU A 57 31.86 -16.65 -26.34
CA LEU A 57 30.76 -15.98 -25.64
C LEU A 57 31.13 -15.78 -24.18
N TYR A 58 31.63 -16.81 -23.49
CA TYR A 58 32.02 -16.70 -22.10
C TYR A 58 33.04 -15.57 -21.87
N PHE A 59 34.09 -15.50 -22.68
CA PHE A 59 35.09 -14.41 -22.62
C PHE A 59 34.48 -13.04 -22.90
N SER A 60 33.55 -12.95 -23.86
CA SER A 60 32.84 -11.71 -24.22
C SER A 60 31.94 -11.19 -23.08
N PHE A 61 31.28 -12.07 -22.35
CA PHE A 61 30.38 -11.71 -21.23
C PHE A 61 31.07 -11.67 -19.86
N LYS A 62 32.23 -12.29 -19.70
CA LYS A 62 32.96 -12.35 -18.43
C LYS A 62 33.21 -10.97 -17.82
N ASP A 63 33.60 -10.00 -18.63
CA ASP A 63 33.93 -8.66 -18.17
C ASP A 63 32.69 -7.87 -17.75
N ILE A 64 31.52 -8.12 -18.38
CA ILE A 64 30.24 -7.55 -17.98
C ILE A 64 29.80 -8.15 -16.64
N LEU A 65 29.94 -9.47 -16.48
CA LEU A 65 29.59 -10.16 -15.24
C LEU A 65 30.50 -9.74 -14.06
N ALA A 66 31.74 -9.35 -14.32
CA ALA A 66 32.67 -8.85 -13.29
C ALA A 66 32.20 -7.52 -12.67
N GLU A 67 31.49 -6.65 -13.44
CA GLU A 67 30.97 -5.39 -12.94
C GLU A 67 29.75 -5.56 -12.01
N ARG A 68 29.09 -6.73 -12.06
CA ARG A 68 27.92 -7.00 -11.21
C ARG A 68 28.21 -6.78 -9.73
N GLY A 69 29.35 -7.27 -9.22
CA GLY A 69 29.71 -7.14 -7.81
C GLY A 69 29.93 -5.68 -7.40
N ARG A 70 30.50 -4.85 -8.29
CA ARG A 70 30.65 -3.42 -8.06
C ARG A 70 29.32 -2.70 -8.03
N LEU A 71 28.44 -2.98 -9.00
CA LEU A 71 27.09 -2.41 -9.04
C LEU A 71 26.26 -2.78 -7.79
N GLU A 72 26.28 -4.05 -7.39
CA GLU A 72 25.62 -4.50 -6.15
C GLU A 72 26.20 -3.79 -4.91
N GLY A 73 27.52 -3.62 -4.84
CA GLY A 73 28.20 -2.88 -3.77
C GLY A 73 27.77 -1.42 -3.70
N ASN A 74 27.79 -0.72 -4.84
CA ASN A 74 27.41 0.70 -4.94
C ASN A 74 25.92 0.91 -4.61
N ILE A 75 25.03 0.03 -5.10
CA ILE A 75 23.59 0.07 -4.75
C ILE A 75 23.38 -0.14 -3.24
N ASN A 76 24.14 -1.04 -2.62
CA ASN A 76 24.06 -1.26 -1.18
C ASN A 76 24.59 -0.05 -0.39
N GLN A 77 25.61 0.66 -0.89
CA GLN A 77 26.06 1.92 -0.30
C GLN A 77 24.97 3.00 -0.38
N ILE A 78 24.27 3.14 -1.52
CA ILE A 78 23.13 4.06 -1.64
C ILE A 78 22.05 3.69 -0.61
N LYS A 79 21.67 2.42 -0.52
CA LYS A 79 20.66 1.95 0.46
C LYS A 79 21.08 2.25 1.90
N GLN A 80 22.34 2.06 2.22
CA GLN A 80 22.88 2.38 3.55
C GLN A 80 22.88 3.89 3.81
N ALA A 81 23.31 4.70 2.84
CA ALA A 81 23.30 6.15 2.93
C ALA A 81 21.88 6.73 3.13
N VAL A 82 20.88 6.15 2.46
CA VAL A 82 19.46 6.49 2.67
C VAL A 82 19.04 6.15 4.10
N LYS A 83 19.37 4.97 4.62
CA LYS A 83 19.08 4.59 6.02
C LYS A 83 19.77 5.51 7.02
N GLU A 84 21.00 5.96 6.72
CA GLU A 84 21.75 6.92 7.52
C GLU A 84 21.24 8.35 7.36
N GLN A 85 20.25 8.59 6.52
CA GLN A 85 19.72 9.94 6.19
C GLN A 85 20.86 10.89 5.77
N ASN A 86 21.80 10.42 4.97
CA ASN A 86 22.98 11.17 4.53
C ASN A 86 22.97 11.39 3.03
N LEU A 87 22.43 12.54 2.60
CA LEU A 87 22.24 12.88 1.20
C LEU A 87 23.56 13.02 0.43
N GLY A 88 24.63 13.48 1.08
CA GLY A 88 25.96 13.56 0.45
C GLY A 88 26.52 12.19 0.09
N LYS A 89 26.35 11.19 0.98
CA LYS A 89 26.73 9.80 0.67
C LYS A 89 25.82 9.17 -0.38
N VAL A 90 24.54 9.57 -0.45
CA VAL A 90 23.62 9.13 -1.51
C VAL A 90 24.11 9.64 -2.86
N GLU A 91 24.47 10.93 -2.98
CA GLU A 91 25.01 11.52 -4.21
C GLU A 91 26.34 10.84 -4.63
N GLU A 92 27.25 10.57 -3.69
CA GLU A 92 28.47 9.83 -3.96
C GLU A 92 28.18 8.43 -4.51
N GLY A 93 27.27 7.69 -3.89
CA GLY A 93 26.87 6.35 -4.35
C GLY A 93 26.19 6.38 -5.73
N ILE A 94 25.37 7.40 -6.02
CA ILE A 94 24.77 7.62 -7.35
C ILE A 94 25.87 7.80 -8.40
N ASN A 95 26.86 8.65 -8.14
CA ASN A 95 27.94 8.93 -9.06
C ASN A 95 28.77 7.65 -9.33
N GLN A 96 29.18 6.93 -8.27
CA GLN A 96 29.91 5.66 -8.40
C GLN A 96 29.14 4.60 -9.17
N THR A 97 27.82 4.52 -8.97
CA THR A 97 26.96 3.57 -9.69
C THR A 97 26.85 3.96 -11.17
N ARG A 98 26.71 5.25 -11.47
CA ARG A 98 26.67 5.77 -12.86
C ARG A 98 27.98 5.47 -13.59
N ASP A 99 29.12 5.72 -12.96
CA ASP A 99 30.43 5.42 -13.55
C ASP A 99 30.56 3.92 -13.85
N SER A 100 30.10 3.05 -12.96
CA SER A 100 30.05 1.60 -13.19
C SER A 100 29.13 1.22 -14.35
N LEU A 101 27.96 1.88 -14.53
CA LEU A 101 27.07 1.63 -15.65
C LEU A 101 27.66 2.10 -16.98
N VAL A 102 28.38 3.21 -17.03
CA VAL A 102 29.10 3.68 -18.23
C VAL A 102 30.14 2.64 -18.67
N VAL A 103 30.88 2.05 -17.72
CA VAL A 103 31.81 0.94 -18.01
C VAL A 103 31.08 -0.27 -18.59
N VAL A 104 29.90 -0.62 -18.05
CA VAL A 104 29.07 -1.71 -18.57
C VAL A 104 28.58 -1.39 -19.99
N GLU A 105 28.17 -0.14 -20.27
CA GLU A 105 27.74 0.31 -21.60
C GLU A 105 28.86 0.14 -22.64
N ASP A 106 30.11 0.57 -22.33
CA ASP A 106 31.26 0.36 -23.18
C ASP A 106 31.52 -1.12 -23.50
N LYS A 107 31.42 -1.96 -22.47
CA LYS A 107 31.57 -3.42 -22.62
C LYS A 107 30.47 -4.04 -23.48
N ILE A 108 29.22 -3.57 -23.37
CA ILE A 108 28.12 -3.97 -24.25
C ILE A 108 28.38 -3.50 -25.67
N GLY A 109 28.93 -2.30 -25.85
CA GLY A 109 29.37 -1.79 -27.14
C GLY A 109 30.33 -2.76 -27.86
N LYS A 110 31.28 -3.34 -27.15
CA LYS A 110 32.25 -4.31 -27.70
C LYS A 110 31.62 -5.62 -28.18
N ILE A 111 30.48 -5.99 -27.66
CA ILE A 111 29.70 -7.19 -28.08
C ILE A 111 28.54 -6.85 -29.04
N SER A 112 28.44 -5.61 -29.49
CA SER A 112 27.32 -5.13 -30.31
C SER A 112 27.18 -5.89 -31.66
N TRP A 113 28.27 -6.50 -32.17
CA TRP A 113 28.25 -7.36 -33.35
C TRP A 113 27.33 -8.59 -33.17
N LEU A 114 27.08 -9.03 -31.92
CA LEU A 114 26.12 -10.10 -31.61
C LEU A 114 24.68 -9.73 -31.98
N LYS A 115 24.36 -8.44 -32.16
CA LYS A 115 23.04 -7.97 -32.60
C LYS A 115 22.65 -8.52 -33.98
N ALA A 116 23.63 -8.96 -34.78
CA ALA A 116 23.39 -9.61 -36.09
C ALA A 116 22.79 -11.03 -35.94
N PHE A 117 22.84 -11.64 -34.76
CA PHE A 117 22.33 -12.98 -34.53
C PHE A 117 20.88 -12.94 -34.01
N PRO A 118 19.91 -13.63 -34.63
CA PRO A 118 18.47 -13.46 -34.35
C PRO A 118 18.05 -13.67 -32.89
N VAL A 119 18.72 -14.56 -32.15
CA VAL A 119 18.41 -14.84 -30.76
C VAL A 119 19.26 -14.00 -29.80
N LEU A 120 20.59 -14.02 -30.00
CA LEU A 120 21.53 -13.32 -29.11
C LEU A 120 21.41 -11.80 -29.22
N GLY A 121 21.06 -11.30 -30.40
CA GLY A 121 20.90 -9.89 -30.67
C GLY A 121 19.86 -9.23 -29.79
N ASN A 122 18.74 -9.90 -29.55
CA ASN A 122 17.69 -9.40 -28.69
C ASN A 122 18.17 -9.22 -27.23
N TYR A 123 18.94 -10.16 -26.69
CA TYR A 123 19.50 -10.04 -25.34
C TYR A 123 20.52 -8.92 -25.22
N VAL A 124 21.35 -8.70 -26.24
CA VAL A 124 22.31 -7.58 -26.26
C VAL A 124 21.60 -6.24 -26.38
N GLN A 125 20.52 -6.16 -27.14
CA GLN A 125 19.66 -4.96 -27.20
C GLN A 125 19.00 -4.70 -25.85
N ASP A 126 18.39 -5.72 -25.24
CA ASP A 126 17.74 -5.63 -23.93
C ASP A 126 18.74 -5.19 -22.84
N MET A 127 19.99 -5.68 -22.86
CA MET A 127 21.05 -5.21 -21.96
C MET A 127 21.35 -3.71 -22.17
N GLY A 128 21.40 -3.25 -23.42
CA GLY A 128 21.56 -1.83 -23.75
C GLY A 128 20.42 -0.99 -23.21
N HIS A 129 19.17 -1.42 -23.40
CA HIS A 129 17.99 -0.76 -22.83
C HIS A 129 18.04 -0.74 -21.30
N GLY A 130 18.43 -1.85 -20.66
CA GLY A 130 18.59 -1.92 -19.21
C GLY A 130 19.61 -0.94 -18.65
N VAL A 131 20.77 -0.78 -19.32
CA VAL A 131 21.80 0.19 -18.92
C VAL A 131 21.30 1.63 -19.08
N LYS A 132 20.69 1.96 -20.21
CA LYS A 132 20.13 3.30 -20.45
C LYS A 132 19.06 3.64 -19.43
N ALA A 133 18.15 2.71 -19.15
CA ALA A 133 17.17 2.86 -18.07
C ALA A 133 17.84 3.11 -16.72
N GLY A 134 18.90 2.37 -16.41
CA GLY A 134 19.69 2.54 -15.19
C GLY A 134 20.35 3.92 -15.10
N VAL A 135 20.96 4.39 -16.18
CA VAL A 135 21.59 5.73 -16.24
C VAL A 135 20.54 6.82 -16.06
N ALA A 136 19.44 6.78 -16.82
CA ALA A 136 18.35 7.75 -16.69
C ALA A 136 17.71 7.74 -15.28
N GLY A 137 17.59 6.56 -14.66
CA GLY A 137 17.14 6.42 -13.26
C GLY A 137 18.09 7.06 -12.25
N LEU A 138 19.40 6.89 -12.43
CA LEU A 138 20.41 7.54 -11.58
C LEU A 138 20.45 9.06 -11.82
N GLU A 139 20.27 9.53 -13.04
CA GLU A 139 20.14 10.96 -13.33
C GLU A 139 18.89 11.57 -12.67
N SER A 140 17.78 10.85 -12.70
CA SER A 140 16.59 11.25 -11.95
C SER A 140 16.85 11.34 -10.45
N ALA A 141 17.53 10.34 -9.87
CA ALA A 141 17.90 10.32 -8.46
C ALA A 141 18.91 11.44 -8.10
N ASP A 142 19.84 11.77 -8.99
CA ASP A 142 20.79 12.88 -8.85
C ASP A 142 20.07 14.23 -8.85
N LEU A 143 19.10 14.42 -9.74
CA LEU A 143 18.25 15.63 -9.75
C LEU A 143 17.47 15.78 -8.44
N VAL A 144 16.90 14.68 -7.91
CA VAL A 144 16.23 14.69 -6.59
C VAL A 144 17.22 15.04 -5.50
N SER A 145 18.41 14.43 -5.48
CA SER A 145 19.46 14.70 -4.51
C SER A 145 19.88 16.19 -4.55
N LYS A 146 20.18 16.72 -5.71
CA LYS A 146 20.55 18.13 -5.92
C LYS A 146 19.45 19.11 -5.53
N ALA A 147 18.18 18.75 -5.78
CA ALA A 147 17.04 19.56 -5.33
C ALA A 147 16.94 19.61 -3.79
N LEU A 148 17.34 18.56 -3.10
CA LEU A 148 17.27 18.44 -1.64
C LEU A 148 18.54 18.91 -0.91
N ILE A 149 19.73 18.88 -1.53
CA ILE A 149 21.00 19.25 -0.92
C ILE A 149 20.95 20.64 -0.25
N PRO A 150 20.41 21.72 -0.86
CA PRO A 150 20.34 23.02 -0.20
C PRO A 150 19.52 23.00 1.09
N TYR A 151 18.69 21.99 1.27
CA TYR A 151 17.76 21.81 2.38
C TYR A 151 18.16 20.65 3.31
N ALA A 152 19.24 19.94 3.00
CA ALA A 152 19.63 18.70 3.66
C ALA A 152 19.79 18.87 5.18
N ASP A 153 20.42 19.96 5.64
CA ASP A 153 20.55 20.23 7.09
C ASP A 153 19.18 20.52 7.74
N ILE A 154 18.32 21.26 7.04
CA ILE A 154 16.99 21.61 7.53
C ILE A 154 16.10 20.36 7.59
N LEU A 155 16.20 19.48 6.60
CA LEU A 155 15.45 18.23 6.52
C LEU A 155 16.01 17.12 7.41
N GLY A 156 17.19 17.31 8.01
CA GLY A 156 17.86 16.26 8.80
C GLY A 156 18.52 15.17 7.95
N LEU A 157 18.88 15.49 6.70
CA LEU A 157 19.47 14.57 5.72
C LEU A 157 21.00 14.67 5.61
N THR A 158 21.66 15.21 6.62
CA THR A 158 23.14 15.37 6.66
C THR A 158 23.87 14.26 7.42
N GLY A 159 23.13 13.23 7.90
CA GLY A 159 23.66 12.18 8.77
C GLY A 159 23.73 12.59 10.25
N ALA A 160 23.72 11.61 11.13
CA ALA A 160 23.50 11.77 12.57
C ALA A 160 24.57 12.58 13.35
N LYS A 161 25.67 12.99 12.73
CA LYS A 161 26.84 13.55 13.44
C LYS A 161 27.08 15.06 13.27
N THR A 162 26.35 15.75 12.41
CA THR A 162 26.57 17.18 12.20
C THR A 162 25.45 18.04 12.79
N ALA A 163 25.40 18.11 14.11
CA ALA A 163 24.53 19.02 14.84
C ALA A 163 25.16 20.40 14.97
N THR A 164 25.09 21.24 13.94
CA THR A 164 25.64 22.61 14.01
C THR A 164 24.65 23.67 13.59
N GLN A 165 23.43 23.62 14.10
CA GLN A 165 22.60 24.82 14.28
C GLN A 165 21.59 24.58 15.39
N ALA A 166 21.96 24.93 16.61
CA ALA A 166 21.03 25.11 17.71
C ALA A 166 20.06 26.24 17.34
N GLY A 167 18.75 25.98 17.33
CA GLY A 167 17.74 27.01 17.34
C GLY A 167 16.59 26.93 16.35
N LYS A 168 16.63 26.12 15.29
CA LYS A 168 15.49 25.99 14.37
C LYS A 168 14.62 24.79 14.73
N THR A 169 13.34 25.06 15.01
CA THR A 169 12.34 24.02 15.29
C THR A 169 11.94 23.27 14.03
N THR A 170 11.33 22.10 14.15
CA THR A 170 10.72 21.38 13.00
C THR A 170 9.74 22.26 12.25
N MET A 171 9.04 23.16 12.94
CA MET A 171 8.12 24.12 12.36
C MET A 171 8.83 25.13 11.44
N ASP A 172 9.95 25.72 11.89
CA ASP A 172 10.73 26.66 11.07
C ASP A 172 11.21 25.99 9.79
N ARG A 173 11.46 24.67 9.85
CA ARG A 173 11.89 23.85 8.71
C ARG A 173 10.75 23.59 7.74
N ILE A 174 9.55 23.24 8.23
CA ILE A 174 8.37 23.08 7.40
C ILE A 174 8.06 24.39 6.68
N THR A 175 8.03 25.50 7.40
CA THR A 175 7.81 26.82 6.82
C THR A 175 8.84 27.13 5.73
N PHE A 176 10.12 26.87 6.00
CA PHE A 176 11.19 27.09 5.02
C PHE A 176 11.04 26.22 3.77
N VAL A 177 10.74 24.92 3.92
CA VAL A 177 10.51 24.01 2.79
C VAL A 177 9.36 24.51 1.93
N VAL A 178 8.23 24.88 2.55
CA VAL A 178 7.04 25.34 1.82
C VAL A 178 7.31 26.66 1.06
N THR A 179 8.03 27.60 1.68
CA THR A 179 8.40 28.89 1.03
C THR A 179 9.40 28.72 -0.12
N THR A 180 10.07 27.56 -0.20
CA THR A 180 11.06 27.28 -1.24
C THR A 180 10.57 26.29 -2.30
N LEU A 181 9.34 25.80 -2.22
CA LEU A 181 8.74 24.87 -3.20
C LEU A 181 8.79 25.41 -4.64
N ASP A 182 8.59 26.71 -4.83
CA ASP A 182 8.68 27.31 -6.18
C ASP A 182 10.07 27.19 -6.80
N LYS A 183 11.12 27.08 -5.99
CA LYS A 183 12.50 26.89 -6.47
C LYS A 183 12.78 25.41 -6.86
N ILE A 184 12.01 24.49 -6.34
CA ILE A 184 12.14 23.04 -6.63
C ILE A 184 11.31 22.64 -7.86
N ARG A 185 10.27 23.43 -8.20
CA ARG A 185 9.36 23.13 -9.33
C ARG A 185 10.06 22.85 -10.67
N PRO A 186 11.09 23.62 -11.11
CA PRO A 186 11.77 23.32 -12.37
C PRO A 186 12.46 21.95 -12.39
N GLN A 187 13.00 21.49 -11.23
CA GLN A 187 13.62 20.19 -11.13
C GLN A 187 12.59 19.05 -11.25
N PHE A 188 11.35 19.30 -10.83
CA PHE A 188 10.27 18.31 -10.93
C PHE A 188 9.98 17.89 -12.38
N ASP A 189 9.96 18.85 -13.30
CA ASP A 189 9.75 18.60 -14.72
C ASP A 189 10.92 17.80 -15.34
N GLN A 190 12.16 18.10 -14.90
CA GLN A 190 13.35 17.35 -15.34
C GLN A 190 13.35 15.93 -14.78
N ILE A 191 13.01 15.74 -13.51
CA ILE A 191 12.88 14.42 -12.87
C ILE A 191 11.85 13.57 -13.64
N ASN A 192 10.67 14.15 -13.92
CA ASN A 192 9.61 13.45 -14.65
C ASN A 192 10.06 13.06 -16.07
N SER A 193 10.77 13.95 -16.77
CA SER A 193 11.34 13.65 -18.09
C SER A 193 12.29 12.44 -18.04
N LYS A 194 13.17 12.38 -17.02
CA LYS A 194 14.09 11.25 -16.84
C LYS A 194 13.37 9.95 -16.46
N LEU A 195 12.31 10.01 -15.67
CA LEU A 195 11.47 8.84 -15.37
C LEU A 195 10.74 8.31 -16.61
N LEU A 196 10.27 9.20 -17.50
CA LEU A 196 9.70 8.79 -18.78
C LEU A 196 10.75 8.12 -19.69
N GLU A 197 12.00 8.59 -19.67
CA GLU A 197 13.11 7.94 -20.37
C GLU A 197 13.36 6.53 -19.82
N VAL A 198 13.41 6.37 -18.48
CA VAL A 198 13.49 5.06 -17.82
C VAL A 198 12.37 4.14 -18.28
N LYS A 199 11.12 4.63 -18.27
CA LYS A 199 9.96 3.86 -18.71
C LYS A 199 10.11 3.40 -20.16
N ASN A 200 10.44 4.34 -21.07
CA ASN A 200 10.57 4.05 -22.49
C ASN A 200 11.64 2.97 -22.76
N GLU A 201 12.76 3.02 -22.05
CA GLU A 201 13.84 2.03 -22.21
C GLU A 201 13.45 0.67 -21.62
N ILE A 202 12.81 0.62 -20.44
CA ILE A 202 12.35 -0.64 -19.81
C ILE A 202 11.24 -1.30 -20.66
N ASP A 203 10.37 -0.52 -21.28
CA ASP A 203 9.28 -1.03 -22.12
C ASP A 203 9.77 -1.71 -23.42
N GLN A 204 11.02 -1.46 -23.86
CA GLN A 204 11.65 -2.18 -24.97
C GLN A 204 12.06 -3.61 -24.59
N ILE A 205 12.22 -3.93 -23.32
CA ILE A 205 12.68 -5.25 -22.85
C ILE A 205 11.49 -6.20 -22.76
N ASP A 206 11.35 -7.18 -23.66
CA ASP A 206 10.27 -8.16 -23.60
C ASP A 206 10.48 -9.19 -22.46
N PRO A 207 9.67 -9.18 -21.37
CA PRO A 207 9.84 -10.13 -20.28
C PRO A 207 9.66 -11.59 -20.69
N LYS A 208 8.90 -11.86 -21.77
CA LYS A 208 8.64 -13.22 -22.25
C LYS A 208 9.88 -13.89 -22.85
N ARG A 209 10.89 -13.13 -23.24
CA ARG A 209 12.19 -13.66 -23.71
C ARG A 209 13.00 -14.33 -22.61
N TYR A 210 12.70 -14.01 -21.34
CA TYR A 210 13.45 -14.48 -20.18
C TYR A 210 12.77 -15.66 -19.51
N PRO A 211 13.55 -16.64 -19.00
CA PRO A 211 12.99 -17.70 -18.18
C PRO A 211 12.40 -17.12 -16.90
N THR A 212 11.42 -17.80 -16.34
CA THR A 212 10.83 -17.41 -15.04
C THR A 212 11.88 -17.37 -13.94
N THR A 213 12.82 -18.33 -13.97
CA THR A 213 13.95 -18.38 -13.02
C THR A 213 15.24 -18.74 -13.75
N PHE A 214 16.31 -17.99 -13.50
CA PHE A 214 17.66 -18.27 -13.97
C PHE A 214 18.65 -18.19 -12.82
N ARG A 215 19.35 -19.29 -12.53
CA ARG A 215 20.29 -19.40 -11.37
C ARG A 215 19.70 -18.89 -10.05
N GLY A 216 18.44 -19.24 -9.77
CA GLY A 216 17.74 -18.80 -8.56
C GLY A 216 17.17 -17.38 -8.59
N ILE A 217 17.41 -16.62 -9.66
CA ILE A 217 16.87 -15.26 -9.83
C ILE A 217 15.60 -15.34 -10.67
N LYS A 218 14.52 -14.76 -10.20
CA LYS A 218 13.25 -14.62 -10.92
C LYS A 218 13.34 -13.45 -11.91
N VAL A 219 14.07 -13.65 -13.02
CA VAL A 219 14.40 -12.56 -13.98
C VAL A 219 13.18 -11.91 -14.59
N ARG A 220 12.20 -12.72 -15.02
CA ARG A 220 10.94 -12.20 -15.60
C ARG A 220 10.18 -11.34 -14.60
N ASP A 221 10.04 -11.83 -13.36
CA ASP A 221 9.34 -11.10 -12.30
C ASP A 221 10.06 -9.80 -11.95
N LEU A 222 11.40 -9.79 -11.99
CA LEU A 222 12.21 -8.59 -11.76
C LEU A 222 11.92 -7.50 -12.81
N ILE A 223 11.87 -7.87 -14.11
CA ILE A 223 11.56 -6.94 -15.21
C ILE A 223 10.13 -6.41 -15.05
N LEU A 224 9.16 -7.29 -14.78
CA LEU A 224 7.76 -6.91 -14.59
C LEU A 224 7.60 -5.99 -13.37
N SER A 225 8.25 -6.32 -12.24
CA SER A 225 8.23 -5.49 -11.03
C SER A 225 8.88 -4.13 -11.26
N GLY A 226 9.96 -4.08 -12.04
CA GLY A 226 10.61 -2.84 -12.44
C GLY A 226 9.69 -1.94 -13.26
N ARG A 227 8.96 -2.49 -14.25
CA ARG A 227 7.96 -1.75 -15.02
C ARG A 227 6.86 -1.18 -14.13
N VAL A 228 6.27 -2.03 -13.28
CA VAL A 228 5.22 -1.60 -12.35
C VAL A 228 5.72 -0.50 -11.42
N ALA A 229 6.94 -0.62 -10.89
CA ALA A 229 7.52 0.40 -10.02
C ALA A 229 7.70 1.75 -10.74
N ILE A 230 8.20 1.73 -11.99
CA ILE A 230 8.39 2.95 -12.77
C ILE A 230 7.04 3.58 -13.15
N ASP A 231 6.05 2.78 -13.54
CA ASP A 231 4.70 3.28 -13.82
C ASP A 231 4.07 3.93 -12.56
N GLN A 232 4.25 3.32 -11.40
CA GLN A 232 3.75 3.87 -10.13
C GLN A 232 4.46 5.17 -9.75
N ILE A 233 5.79 5.23 -9.90
CA ILE A 233 6.57 6.45 -9.62
C ILE A 233 6.18 7.57 -10.60
N GLY A 234 6.04 7.25 -11.90
CA GLY A 234 5.64 8.23 -12.91
C GLY A 234 4.23 8.78 -12.66
N ALA A 235 3.28 7.91 -12.30
CA ALA A 235 1.94 8.32 -11.92
C ALA A 235 1.97 9.23 -10.67
N LEU A 236 2.70 8.82 -9.62
CA LEU A 236 2.86 9.61 -8.40
C LEU A 236 3.45 10.99 -8.68
N MET A 237 4.45 11.09 -9.56
CA MET A 237 5.06 12.35 -9.94
C MET A 237 4.10 13.25 -10.72
N GLY A 238 3.32 12.67 -11.66
CA GLY A 238 2.26 13.39 -12.38
C GLY A 238 1.18 13.92 -11.45
N ASP A 239 0.73 13.09 -10.53
CA ASP A 239 -0.32 13.40 -9.56
C ASP A 239 0.15 14.40 -8.47
N ALA A 240 1.43 14.38 -8.11
CA ALA A 240 1.99 15.29 -7.10
C ALA A 240 2.10 16.74 -7.58
N ARG A 241 2.30 16.98 -8.89
CA ARG A 241 2.49 18.33 -9.44
C ARG A 241 1.34 19.28 -9.13
N PRO A 242 0.06 18.95 -9.41
CA PRO A 242 -1.06 19.82 -9.06
C PRO A 242 -1.15 20.12 -7.54
N LEU A 243 -0.80 19.12 -6.71
CA LEU A 243 -0.79 19.28 -5.26
C LEU A 243 0.30 20.27 -4.81
N LEU A 244 1.51 20.16 -5.36
CA LEU A 244 2.62 21.07 -5.05
C LEU A 244 2.30 22.52 -5.44
N GLU A 245 1.50 22.74 -6.49
CA GLU A 245 1.06 24.08 -6.88
C GLU A 245 0.13 24.74 -5.87
N VAL A 246 -0.74 23.97 -5.23
CA VAL A 246 -1.72 24.49 -4.26
C VAL A 246 -1.24 24.39 -2.82
N LEU A 247 -0.18 23.63 -2.55
CA LEU A 247 0.33 23.36 -1.20
C LEU A 247 0.69 24.62 -0.40
N PRO A 248 1.34 25.67 -0.97
CA PRO A 248 1.59 26.92 -0.25
C PRO A 248 0.28 27.56 0.26
N LYS A 249 -0.76 27.63 -0.59
CA LYS A 249 -2.08 28.12 -0.19
C LYS A 249 -2.67 27.28 0.93
N LEU A 250 -2.65 25.95 0.79
CA LEU A 250 -3.21 25.02 1.78
C LEU A 250 -2.50 25.12 3.14
N LEU A 251 -1.21 25.45 3.14
CA LEU A 251 -0.41 25.65 4.34
C LEU A 251 -0.41 27.09 4.86
N GLY A 252 -1.30 27.92 4.33
CA GLY A 252 -1.55 29.27 4.86
C GLY A 252 -0.39 30.22 4.66
N MET A 253 0.32 30.16 3.53
CA MET A 253 1.44 31.06 3.24
C MET A 253 0.98 32.49 2.99
N ASP A 254 -0.12 32.65 2.25
CA ASP A 254 -0.67 33.98 1.89
C ASP A 254 -1.68 34.48 2.92
N GLN A 255 -2.54 33.55 3.41
CA GLN A 255 -3.56 33.83 4.41
C GLN A 255 -3.84 32.61 5.27
N ASP A 256 -4.29 32.84 6.51
CA ASP A 256 -4.66 31.75 7.42
C ASP A 256 -5.69 30.83 6.80
N GLN A 257 -5.46 29.52 6.95
CA GLN A 257 -6.38 28.46 6.52
C GLN A 257 -7.00 27.80 7.74
N PHE A 258 -8.28 27.49 7.65
CA PHE A 258 -9.01 26.82 8.72
C PHE A 258 -9.62 25.53 8.18
N TYR A 259 -9.33 24.41 8.83
CA TYR A 259 -9.83 23.12 8.44
C TYR A 259 -10.65 22.49 9.55
N LEU A 260 -11.79 21.93 9.17
CA LEU A 260 -12.56 21.05 10.03
C LEU A 260 -11.91 19.67 10.03
N ILE A 261 -11.45 19.21 11.19
CA ILE A 261 -10.91 17.86 11.33
C ILE A 261 -12.01 16.95 11.81
N VAL A 262 -12.17 15.81 11.15
CA VAL A 262 -13.05 14.72 11.60
C VAL A 262 -12.18 13.57 12.06
N PHE A 263 -12.31 13.23 13.34
CA PHE A 263 -11.59 12.10 13.93
C PHE A 263 -12.41 10.83 13.74
N GLN A 264 -11.85 9.87 13.02
CA GLN A 264 -12.47 8.59 12.74
C GLN A 264 -11.85 7.48 13.58
N ASN A 265 -12.69 6.59 14.06
CA ASN A 265 -12.27 5.39 14.77
C ASN A 265 -12.29 4.20 13.81
N ASP A 266 -11.11 3.83 13.29
CA ASP A 266 -10.91 2.71 12.38
C ASP A 266 -11.18 1.34 13.05
N ALA A 267 -11.15 1.28 14.38
CA ALA A 267 -11.58 0.11 15.14
C ALA A 267 -13.10 -0.17 15.00
N GLU A 268 -13.88 0.82 14.57
CA GLU A 268 -15.29 0.72 14.19
C GLU A 268 -15.45 1.20 12.75
N LEU A 269 -15.15 0.30 11.82
CA LEU A 269 -14.99 0.62 10.40
C LEU A 269 -16.26 1.26 9.78
N ARG A 270 -16.06 2.28 8.96
CA ARG A 270 -17.06 2.92 8.11
C ARG A 270 -16.49 3.10 6.70
N PRO A 271 -17.32 3.34 5.69
CA PRO A 271 -16.85 3.45 4.30
C PRO A 271 -15.70 4.45 4.07
N THR A 272 -15.66 5.55 4.81
CA THR A 272 -14.59 6.56 4.72
C THR A 272 -13.43 6.35 5.69
N GLY A 273 -13.33 5.19 6.34
CA GLY A 273 -12.21 4.86 7.23
C GLY A 273 -12.63 4.45 8.63
N GLY A 274 -13.58 5.14 9.27
CA GLY A 274 -14.02 4.78 10.61
C GLY A 274 -15.21 5.57 11.09
N PHE A 275 -15.75 5.19 12.24
CA PHE A 275 -16.83 5.91 12.89
C PHE A 275 -16.40 7.33 13.26
N MET A 276 -17.17 8.34 12.84
CA MET A 276 -16.89 9.74 13.18
C MET A 276 -17.18 9.97 14.66
N THR A 277 -16.13 10.10 15.46
CA THR A 277 -16.23 10.11 16.92
C THR A 277 -16.15 11.51 17.53
N ALA A 278 -15.36 12.37 16.91
CA ALA A 278 -15.16 13.76 17.34
C ALA A 278 -14.81 14.63 16.15
N TYR A 279 -14.85 15.94 16.33
CA TYR A 279 -14.42 16.90 15.34
C TYR A 279 -13.56 17.99 16.01
N GLY A 280 -12.79 18.72 15.23
CA GLY A 280 -12.00 19.85 15.69
C GLY A 280 -11.80 20.89 14.61
N ILE A 281 -11.25 22.03 14.97
CA ILE A 281 -10.83 23.07 14.04
C ILE A 281 -9.33 23.26 14.18
N LEU A 282 -8.62 23.16 13.07
CA LEU A 282 -7.21 23.53 12.95
C LEU A 282 -7.07 24.83 12.19
N LYS A 283 -6.22 25.70 12.68
CA LYS A 283 -5.70 26.86 11.96
C LYS A 283 -4.32 26.51 11.42
N ILE A 284 -4.07 26.78 10.15
CA ILE A 284 -2.73 26.71 9.55
C ILE A 284 -2.35 28.11 9.07
N SER A 285 -1.23 28.63 9.59
CA SER A 285 -0.71 29.94 9.27
C SER A 285 0.78 29.83 9.02
N LYS A 286 1.24 30.14 7.80
CA LYS A 286 2.65 30.01 7.38
C LYS A 286 3.26 28.65 7.73
N GLY A 287 2.51 27.57 7.47
CA GLY A 287 2.88 26.19 7.79
C GLY A 287 2.67 25.80 9.26
N LYS A 288 2.41 26.74 10.18
CA LYS A 288 2.19 26.44 11.59
C LYS A 288 0.78 25.94 11.82
N ILE A 289 0.67 24.71 12.31
CA ILE A 289 -0.59 24.06 12.67
C ILE A 289 -0.92 24.38 14.12
N THR A 290 -2.11 24.95 14.35
CA THR A 290 -2.59 25.32 15.68
C THR A 290 -3.99 24.74 15.88
N PRO A 291 -4.19 23.78 16.80
CA PRO A 291 -5.52 23.36 17.20
C PRO A 291 -6.28 24.51 17.87
N ILE A 292 -7.51 24.75 17.44
CA ILE A 292 -8.38 25.80 18.02
C ILE A 292 -9.35 25.17 19.02
N LEU A 293 -10.01 24.08 18.61
CA LEU A 293 -10.93 23.33 19.46
C LEU A 293 -11.05 21.89 18.99
N SER A 294 -11.48 21.01 19.88
CA SER A 294 -12.12 19.74 19.50
C SER A 294 -13.27 19.43 20.44
N GLN A 295 -14.28 18.73 19.94
CA GLN A 295 -15.48 18.37 20.67
C GLN A 295 -16.00 17.01 20.26
N ASP A 296 -16.79 16.40 21.13
CA ASP A 296 -17.52 15.19 20.83
C ASP A 296 -18.59 15.48 19.75
N ILE A 297 -18.69 14.63 18.73
CA ILE A 297 -19.67 14.78 17.66
C ILE A 297 -21.11 14.63 18.17
N TYR A 298 -21.33 13.90 19.27
CA TYR A 298 -22.64 13.78 19.90
C TYR A 298 -23.18 15.13 20.38
N GLY A 299 -22.30 16.06 20.74
CA GLY A 299 -22.69 17.44 21.08
C GLY A 299 -23.24 18.23 19.88
N LEU A 300 -22.77 17.93 18.65
CA LEU A 300 -23.37 18.47 17.42
C LEU A 300 -24.73 17.81 17.15
N ASP A 301 -24.79 16.48 17.24
CA ASP A 301 -26.05 15.72 17.06
C ASP A 301 -27.15 16.21 18.00
N GLY A 302 -26.81 16.48 19.26
CA GLY A 302 -27.76 16.95 20.26
C GLY A 302 -28.32 18.35 19.99
N ARG A 303 -27.62 19.16 19.20
CA ARG A 303 -28.05 20.51 18.75
C ARG A 303 -28.65 20.53 17.36
N LEU A 304 -28.50 19.40 16.64
CA LEU A 304 -29.00 19.27 15.29
C LEU A 304 -30.54 19.22 15.31
N GLY A 305 -31.16 20.14 14.61
CA GLY A 305 -32.60 20.15 14.41
C GLY A 305 -33.05 18.99 13.51
N ARG A 306 -34.20 19.18 12.88
CA ARG A 306 -34.74 18.15 11.97
C ARG A 306 -33.84 17.96 10.75
N THR A 307 -33.47 16.69 10.50
CA THR A 307 -32.71 16.26 9.30
C THR A 307 -33.61 15.50 8.35
N GLU A 308 -33.06 15.02 7.26
CA GLU A 308 -33.72 14.01 6.45
C GLU A 308 -33.83 12.67 7.21
N PRO A 309 -34.75 11.79 6.78
CA PRO A 309 -34.84 10.45 7.36
C PRO A 309 -33.52 9.71 7.23
N ALA A 310 -33.17 8.95 8.27
CA ALA A 310 -31.99 8.11 8.25
C ALA A 310 -32.07 7.09 7.09
N PRO A 311 -30.95 6.81 6.40
CA PRO A 311 -30.88 5.77 5.39
C PRO A 311 -31.38 4.41 5.91
N GLU A 312 -32.04 3.63 5.06
CA GLU A 312 -32.65 2.35 5.41
C GLU A 312 -31.66 1.39 6.11
N ALA A 313 -30.40 1.35 5.65
CA ALA A 313 -29.38 0.49 6.25
C ALA A 313 -29.11 0.82 7.72
N LEU A 314 -29.11 2.09 8.10
CA LEU A 314 -29.00 2.50 9.51
C LEU A 314 -30.21 2.04 10.34
N VAL A 315 -31.41 2.25 9.81
CA VAL A 315 -32.65 1.89 10.52
C VAL A 315 -32.76 0.38 10.69
N LYS A 316 -32.36 -0.37 9.64
CA LYS A 316 -32.51 -1.83 9.60
C LYS A 316 -31.40 -2.55 10.38
N TYR A 317 -30.16 -2.09 10.26
CA TYR A 317 -29.02 -2.84 10.74
C TYR A 317 -28.32 -2.21 11.96
N LEU A 318 -28.35 -0.89 12.15
CA LEU A 318 -27.81 -0.25 13.34
C LEU A 318 -28.89 -0.13 14.41
N LYS A 319 -28.87 -1.06 15.40
CA LYS A 319 -29.94 -1.20 16.41
C LYS A 319 -30.13 0.07 17.23
N LEU A 320 -29.05 0.65 17.73
CA LEU A 320 -29.06 1.86 18.55
C LEU A 320 -28.45 3.05 17.77
N PRO A 321 -29.10 4.19 17.72
CA PRO A 321 -30.45 4.49 18.23
C PRO A 321 -31.56 4.24 17.20
N TYR A 322 -31.23 4.07 15.93
CA TYR A 322 -32.15 4.13 14.80
C TYR A 322 -33.21 3.03 14.81
N GLY A 323 -32.79 1.79 15.04
CA GLY A 323 -33.71 0.65 15.06
C GLY A 323 -34.70 0.73 16.22
N ASP A 324 -34.27 1.21 17.40
CA ASP A 324 -35.14 1.34 18.57
C ASP A 324 -36.11 2.53 18.44
N GLU A 325 -35.66 3.66 17.85
CA GLU A 325 -36.56 4.76 17.51
C GLU A 325 -37.66 4.30 16.55
N ALA A 326 -37.29 3.55 15.50
CA ALA A 326 -38.25 3.02 14.52
C ALA A 326 -39.27 2.06 15.18
N LYS A 327 -38.84 1.16 16.08
CA LYS A 327 -39.71 0.26 16.84
C LYS A 327 -40.66 1.02 17.73
N SER A 328 -40.24 2.17 18.26
CA SER A 328 -41.08 3.04 19.10
C SER A 328 -42.00 3.95 18.28
N GLY A 329 -42.08 3.77 16.95
CA GLY A 329 -42.90 4.58 16.07
C GLY A 329 -42.32 5.95 15.74
N ILE A 330 -41.09 6.23 16.16
CA ILE A 330 -40.39 7.47 15.85
C ILE A 330 -39.70 7.32 14.49
N LYS A 331 -39.89 8.29 13.57
CA LYS A 331 -39.15 8.33 12.31
C LYS A 331 -37.70 8.76 12.56
N PRO A 332 -36.72 7.82 12.47
CA PRO A 332 -35.34 8.14 12.79
C PRO A 332 -34.79 9.23 11.86
N GLN A 333 -34.05 10.18 12.45
CA GLN A 333 -33.41 11.26 11.73
C GLN A 333 -31.91 10.94 11.52
N TRP A 334 -31.36 11.26 10.34
CA TRP A 334 -29.96 11.01 10.05
C TRP A 334 -29.04 11.91 10.89
N ARG A 335 -28.13 11.30 11.64
CA ARG A 335 -27.22 12.00 12.56
C ARG A 335 -25.87 12.27 11.92
N LEU A 336 -25.24 13.39 12.26
CA LEU A 336 -23.94 13.81 11.73
C LEU A 336 -22.88 12.71 11.85
N ARG A 337 -22.81 12.04 13.00
CA ARG A 337 -21.83 10.99 13.26
C ARG A 337 -21.89 9.77 12.33
N ASP A 338 -23.01 9.61 11.61
CA ASP A 338 -23.25 8.49 10.69
C ASP A 338 -23.41 8.96 9.24
N MET A 339 -23.03 10.21 8.89
CA MET A 339 -23.15 10.75 7.53
C MET A 339 -22.02 10.34 6.59
N ASN A 340 -21.13 9.46 7.02
CA ASN A 340 -20.05 8.91 6.19
C ASN A 340 -20.35 7.50 5.65
N LEU A 341 -21.55 7.30 5.15
CA LEU A 341 -21.99 6.02 4.57
C LEU A 341 -21.61 5.86 3.09
N SER A 342 -21.43 6.94 2.33
CA SER A 342 -20.87 6.84 0.99
C SER A 342 -19.37 6.52 1.08
N PRO A 343 -18.83 5.57 0.28
CA PRO A 343 -17.39 5.34 0.22
C PRO A 343 -16.63 6.46 -0.50
N ASP A 344 -17.32 7.32 -1.23
CA ASP A 344 -16.78 8.55 -1.79
C ASP A 344 -16.73 9.62 -0.69
N TYR A 345 -15.51 9.96 -0.26
CA TYR A 345 -15.30 10.86 0.86
C TYR A 345 -15.90 12.26 0.62
N ALA A 346 -15.75 12.78 -0.60
CA ALA A 346 -16.31 14.10 -0.93
C ALA A 346 -17.84 14.11 -0.84
N VAL A 347 -18.52 13.04 -1.32
CA VAL A 347 -19.99 12.90 -1.22
C VAL A 347 -20.41 12.84 0.24
N SER A 348 -19.72 12.05 1.06
CA SER A 348 -19.98 11.96 2.51
C SER A 348 -19.77 13.30 3.21
N MET A 349 -18.69 14.02 2.89
CA MET A 349 -18.38 15.29 3.55
C MET A 349 -19.24 16.44 3.05
N GLN A 350 -19.71 16.43 1.84
CA GLN A 350 -20.73 17.38 1.36
C GLN A 350 -22.02 17.25 2.17
N LYS A 351 -22.49 16.01 2.37
CA LYS A 351 -23.67 15.75 3.18
C LYS A 351 -23.48 16.13 4.64
N PHE A 352 -22.34 15.74 5.22
CA PHE A 352 -21.96 16.12 6.59
C PHE A 352 -21.91 17.64 6.76
N PHE A 353 -21.26 18.35 5.84
CA PHE A 353 -21.06 19.80 5.93
C PHE A 353 -22.37 20.58 5.78
N GLU A 354 -23.29 20.12 4.95
CA GLU A 354 -24.63 20.70 4.82
C GLU A 354 -25.33 20.80 6.17
N TYR A 355 -25.25 19.76 7.01
CA TYR A 355 -25.87 19.74 8.33
C TYR A 355 -25.01 20.36 9.42
N TYR A 356 -23.68 20.22 9.31
CA TYR A 356 -22.75 20.89 10.20
C TYR A 356 -22.96 22.39 10.22
N THR A 357 -23.13 23.02 9.07
CA THR A 357 -23.32 24.48 8.95
C THR A 357 -24.62 24.96 9.58
N LYS A 358 -25.66 24.12 9.67
CA LYS A 358 -26.91 24.46 10.35
C LYS A 358 -26.74 24.57 11.88
N VAL A 359 -25.76 23.89 12.44
CA VAL A 359 -25.49 23.83 13.90
C VAL A 359 -24.36 24.76 14.32
N ALA A 360 -23.28 24.79 13.55
CA ALA A 360 -22.03 25.46 13.91
C ALA A 360 -21.70 26.67 13.02
N GLY A 361 -22.49 26.89 11.96
CA GLY A 361 -22.19 27.90 10.93
C GLY A 361 -21.04 27.46 10.02
N LYS A 362 -20.90 28.14 8.88
CA LYS A 362 -19.80 27.85 7.94
C LYS A 362 -18.45 28.34 8.46
N GLY A 363 -18.43 29.48 9.14
CA GLY A 363 -17.18 30.15 9.52
C GLY A 363 -16.28 30.43 8.33
N ASN A 364 -14.98 30.47 8.57
CA ASN A 364 -13.93 30.67 7.56
C ASN A 364 -13.29 29.34 7.14
N LEU A 365 -14.04 28.22 7.17
CA LEU A 365 -13.49 26.91 6.84
C LEU A 365 -13.13 26.80 5.35
N ASN A 366 -12.00 26.20 5.08
CA ASN A 366 -11.44 25.98 3.74
C ASN A 366 -11.62 24.53 3.26
N GLY A 367 -11.92 23.61 4.18
CA GLY A 367 -12.12 22.20 3.86
C GLY A 367 -12.31 21.33 5.09
N ILE A 368 -12.43 20.02 4.85
CA ILE A 368 -12.60 18.99 5.87
C ILE A 368 -11.51 17.95 5.69
N ILE A 369 -10.80 17.61 6.76
CA ILE A 369 -9.77 16.59 6.78
C ILE A 369 -10.21 15.48 7.73
N ALA A 370 -10.28 14.25 7.26
CA ALA A 370 -10.47 13.08 8.12
C ALA A 370 -9.12 12.45 8.44
N ILE A 371 -8.94 12.07 9.69
CA ILE A 371 -7.80 11.28 10.17
C ILE A 371 -8.34 10.17 11.07
N ASP A 372 -7.74 9.00 10.98
CA ASP A 372 -8.10 7.88 11.85
C ASP A 372 -7.09 7.65 12.99
N THR A 373 -7.40 6.69 13.87
CA THR A 373 -6.60 6.40 15.07
C THR A 373 -5.21 5.85 14.72
N LYS A 374 -5.07 5.21 13.56
CA LYS A 374 -3.78 4.67 13.08
C LYS A 374 -2.74 5.77 12.88
N VAL A 375 -3.15 6.92 12.34
CA VAL A 375 -2.26 8.10 12.15
C VAL A 375 -1.65 8.52 13.49
N LEU A 376 -2.47 8.62 14.53
CA LEU A 376 -2.01 8.97 15.87
C LEU A 376 -1.02 7.94 16.43
N ALA A 377 -1.34 6.65 16.30
CA ALA A 377 -0.47 5.58 16.76
C ALA A 377 0.89 5.58 16.03
N ASP A 378 0.89 5.81 14.72
CA ASP A 378 2.12 5.83 13.92
C ASP A 378 3.00 7.06 14.23
N LEU A 379 2.40 8.22 14.50
CA LEU A 379 3.15 9.39 14.99
C LEU A 379 3.78 9.11 16.36
N LEU A 380 3.04 8.51 17.30
CA LEU A 380 3.55 8.18 18.63
C LEU A 380 4.69 7.16 18.60
N LYS A 381 4.75 6.24 17.62
CA LYS A 381 5.91 5.35 17.41
C LYS A 381 7.22 6.13 17.19
N ILE A 382 7.12 7.28 16.57
CA ILE A 382 8.27 8.11 16.19
C ILE A 382 8.62 9.10 17.31
N ILE A 383 7.62 9.85 17.79
CA ILE A 383 7.86 10.88 18.81
C ILE A 383 8.07 10.29 20.20
N GLY A 384 7.55 9.08 20.45
CA GLY A 384 7.59 8.40 21.76
C GLY A 384 6.35 8.70 22.60
N THR A 385 6.44 8.38 23.87
CA THR A 385 5.37 8.65 24.85
C THR A 385 5.16 10.15 25.04
N VAL A 386 3.90 10.57 24.99
CA VAL A 386 3.48 11.97 25.14
C VAL A 386 2.68 12.13 26.40
N GLY A 387 3.11 13.02 27.28
CA GLY A 387 2.36 13.42 28.48
C GLY A 387 1.28 14.45 28.11
N VAL A 388 0.07 14.23 28.62
CA VAL A 388 -1.07 15.15 28.47
C VAL A 388 -1.51 15.58 29.88
N PRO A 389 -1.40 16.87 30.23
CA PRO A 389 -1.80 17.37 31.54
C PRO A 389 -3.20 16.89 31.92
N GLU A 390 -3.39 16.44 33.17
CA GLU A 390 -4.63 15.91 33.73
C GLU A 390 -5.11 14.57 33.14
N TRP A 391 -4.57 14.11 32.00
CA TRP A 391 -5.01 12.89 31.29
C TRP A 391 -4.00 11.76 31.32
N GLY A 392 -2.74 12.03 31.70
CA GLY A 392 -1.68 11.05 31.79
C GLY A 392 -0.89 10.86 30.50
N ASN A 393 -0.27 9.70 30.33
CA ASN A 393 0.62 9.39 29.23
C ASN A 393 -0.07 8.60 28.13
N PHE A 394 0.28 8.93 26.89
CA PHE A 394 -0.18 8.25 25.67
C PHE A 394 1.02 7.77 24.87
N SER A 395 0.99 6.51 24.45
CA SER A 395 2.09 5.87 23.72
C SER A 395 1.58 4.90 22.65
N ALA A 396 2.48 4.53 21.73
CA ALA A 396 2.24 3.47 20.76
C ALA A 396 2.71 2.09 21.25
N GLU A 397 3.15 1.98 22.50
CA GLU A 397 3.51 0.69 23.10
C GLU A 397 2.29 -0.24 23.15
N ILE A 398 2.53 -1.54 22.99
CA ILE A 398 1.44 -2.52 22.98
C ILE A 398 0.88 -2.71 24.39
N ASP A 399 -0.38 -2.37 24.55
CA ASP A 399 -1.14 -2.66 25.77
C ASP A 399 -1.57 -4.14 25.78
N LYS A 400 -1.13 -4.87 26.79
CA LYS A 400 -1.39 -6.32 26.91
C LYS A 400 -2.88 -6.66 27.07
N ARG A 401 -3.72 -5.70 27.51
CA ARG A 401 -5.16 -5.90 27.69
C ARG A 401 -5.91 -6.08 26.37
N CYS A 402 -5.44 -5.43 25.31
CA CYS A 402 -6.06 -5.50 23.97
C CYS A 402 -5.12 -6.03 22.90
N ASN A 403 -3.82 -6.19 23.20
CA ASN A 403 -2.78 -6.40 22.18
C ASN A 403 -2.83 -5.33 21.06
N CYS A 404 -3.11 -4.08 21.44
CA CYS A 404 -3.21 -2.92 20.57
C CYS A 404 -2.37 -1.75 21.12
N PRO A 405 -2.11 -0.68 20.36
CA PRO A 405 -1.40 0.49 20.90
C PRO A 405 -2.10 1.06 22.15
N GLN A 406 -1.32 1.39 23.16
CA GLN A 406 -1.84 1.91 24.44
C GLN A 406 -2.74 3.13 24.26
N VAL A 407 -2.40 4.02 23.34
CA VAL A 407 -3.22 5.20 23.03
C VAL A 407 -4.64 4.81 22.59
N VAL A 408 -4.79 3.75 21.80
CA VAL A 408 -6.11 3.27 21.35
C VAL A 408 -6.92 2.77 22.54
N TYR A 409 -6.33 1.90 23.37
CA TYR A 409 -7.00 1.41 24.57
C TYR A 409 -7.40 2.57 25.50
N ARG A 410 -6.49 3.53 25.72
CA ARG A 410 -6.72 4.63 26.64
C ARG A 410 -7.81 5.59 26.16
N LEU A 411 -7.89 5.87 24.87
CA LEU A 411 -8.96 6.70 24.31
C LEU A 411 -10.33 6.04 24.45
N GLU A 412 -10.42 4.73 24.21
CA GLU A 412 -11.66 3.97 24.42
C GLU A 412 -12.05 3.90 25.90
N GLU A 413 -11.07 3.68 26.78
CA GLU A 413 -11.31 3.67 28.23
C GLU A 413 -11.88 5.01 28.72
N LEU A 414 -11.32 6.13 28.26
CA LEU A 414 -11.80 7.48 28.60
C LEU A 414 -13.18 7.77 27.99
N ALA A 415 -13.50 7.18 26.84
CA ALA A 415 -14.81 7.36 26.21
C ALA A 415 -15.91 6.56 26.92
N ASP A 416 -15.63 5.33 27.35
CA ASP A 416 -16.61 4.40 27.92
C ASP A 416 -16.66 4.41 29.46
N LYS A 417 -15.55 4.79 30.11
CA LYS A 417 -15.44 4.90 31.58
C LYS A 417 -15.14 6.36 31.95
N PRO A 418 -16.14 7.24 32.00
CA PRO A 418 -15.91 8.62 32.39
C PRO A 418 -15.33 8.66 33.81
N VAL A 419 -14.27 9.45 34.00
CA VAL A 419 -13.63 9.61 35.32
C VAL A 419 -14.65 10.19 36.27
N SER A 420 -15.02 9.44 37.31
CA SER A 420 -15.99 9.86 38.32
C SER A 420 -15.49 11.13 39.02
N GLY A 421 -16.33 12.17 39.04
CA GLY A 421 -16.06 13.43 39.72
C GLY A 421 -15.64 14.61 38.86
N LEU A 422 -15.28 14.39 37.60
CA LEU A 422 -15.07 15.46 36.63
C LEU A 422 -16.21 15.44 35.61
N ASN A 423 -17.05 16.47 35.56
CA ASN A 423 -18.03 16.69 34.47
C ASN A 423 -17.34 17.01 33.15
N LEU A 424 -16.24 16.32 32.86
CA LEU A 424 -15.51 16.46 31.62
C LEU A 424 -16.27 15.73 30.50
N ALA A 425 -16.49 16.43 29.39
CA ALA A 425 -17.00 15.80 28.18
C ALA A 425 -16.13 14.58 27.83
N ARG A 426 -16.76 13.43 27.56
CA ARG A 426 -16.07 12.13 27.35
C ARG A 426 -14.83 12.15 26.46
N LYS A 427 -14.75 13.11 25.54
CA LYS A 427 -13.67 13.26 24.55
C LYS A 427 -12.90 14.60 24.69
N ALA A 428 -13.00 15.24 25.84
CA ALA A 428 -12.26 16.50 26.12
C ALA A 428 -10.73 16.31 26.04
N VAL A 429 -10.24 15.07 26.18
CA VAL A 429 -8.82 14.70 26.04
C VAL A 429 -8.28 14.97 24.64
N ILE A 430 -9.11 15.00 23.60
CA ILE A 430 -8.63 15.07 22.20
C ILE A 430 -7.88 16.38 21.93
N THR A 431 -8.39 17.54 22.39
CA THR A 431 -7.69 18.81 22.22
C THR A 431 -6.31 18.84 22.88
N PRO A 432 -6.18 18.57 24.19
CA PRO A 432 -4.87 18.58 24.84
C PRO A 432 -3.94 17.48 24.30
N LEU A 433 -4.45 16.31 23.91
CA LEU A 433 -3.65 15.27 23.27
C LEU A 433 -3.11 15.75 21.91
N MET A 434 -3.96 16.33 21.08
CA MET A 434 -3.54 16.89 19.79
C MET A 434 -2.48 17.99 19.96
N HIS A 435 -2.64 18.90 20.91
CA HIS A 435 -1.63 19.90 21.26
C HIS A 435 -0.31 19.25 21.68
N SER A 436 -0.36 18.28 22.58
CA SER A 436 0.83 17.61 23.09
C SER A 436 1.55 16.81 21.99
N VAL A 437 0.81 16.11 21.12
CA VAL A 437 1.38 15.36 19.96
C VAL A 437 2.06 16.32 18.99
N LEU A 438 1.38 17.40 18.58
CA LEU A 438 1.95 18.40 17.66
C LEU A 438 3.18 19.08 18.27
N LEU A 439 3.12 19.48 19.55
CA LEU A 439 4.24 20.09 20.25
C LEU A 439 5.46 19.17 20.26
N ASN A 440 5.28 17.89 20.64
CA ASN A 440 6.37 16.92 20.66
C ASN A 440 6.89 16.60 19.26
N ALA A 441 6.01 16.53 18.24
CA ALA A 441 6.43 16.35 16.85
C ALA A 441 7.29 17.54 16.37
N PHE A 442 6.85 18.78 16.65
CA PHE A 442 7.56 19.99 16.23
C PHE A 442 8.85 20.25 17.01
N GLN A 443 8.93 19.82 18.26
CA GLN A 443 10.14 19.89 19.09
C GLN A 443 11.07 18.68 18.89
N SER A 444 10.68 17.71 18.09
CA SER A 444 11.50 16.51 17.83
C SER A 444 12.85 16.89 17.21
N PRO A 445 13.92 16.13 17.52
CA PRO A 445 15.21 16.29 16.86
C PRO A 445 15.08 16.21 15.33
N LYS A 446 15.94 16.94 14.63
CA LYS A 446 15.92 16.99 13.15
C LYS A 446 15.99 15.60 12.49
N THR A 447 16.63 14.65 13.13
CA THR A 447 16.74 13.26 12.67
C THR A 447 15.38 12.52 12.64
N LYS A 448 14.37 12.99 13.36
CA LYS A 448 13.02 12.44 13.34
C LYS A 448 12.13 13.03 12.24
N LEU A 449 12.49 14.18 11.68
CA LEU A 449 11.68 14.84 10.64
C LEU A 449 11.45 13.97 9.40
N PRO A 450 12.46 13.29 8.82
CA PRO A 450 12.22 12.39 7.70
C PRO A 450 11.25 11.26 8.04
N LEU A 451 11.36 10.68 9.25
CA LEU A 451 10.47 9.61 9.72
C LEU A 451 9.03 10.11 9.90
N LEU A 452 8.84 11.36 10.38
CA LEU A 452 7.51 11.97 10.50
C LEU A 452 6.90 12.21 9.12
N ILE A 453 7.68 12.70 8.16
CA ILE A 453 7.24 12.88 6.77
C ILE A 453 6.87 11.53 6.16
N GLU A 454 7.71 10.52 6.31
CA GLU A 454 7.46 9.15 5.84
C GLU A 454 6.16 8.59 6.43
N ALA A 455 5.94 8.73 7.73
CA ALA A 455 4.71 8.26 8.38
C ALA A 455 3.46 8.98 7.85
N MET A 456 3.53 10.29 7.62
CA MET A 456 2.42 11.05 7.05
C MET A 456 2.13 10.64 5.60
N LEU A 457 3.16 10.52 4.76
CA LEU A 457 3.02 10.04 3.38
C LEU A 457 2.46 8.61 3.34
N LYS A 458 2.93 7.73 4.22
CA LYS A 458 2.40 6.39 4.37
C LYS A 458 0.93 6.40 4.76
N SER A 459 0.53 7.24 5.71
CA SER A 459 -0.86 7.37 6.14
C SER A 459 -1.77 7.86 5.01
N VAL A 460 -1.28 8.75 4.15
CA VAL A 460 -1.98 9.17 2.92
C VAL A 460 -2.08 8.01 1.94
N TYR A 461 -0.96 7.37 1.64
CA TYR A 461 -0.87 6.26 0.69
C TYR A 461 -1.75 5.06 1.09
N GLU A 462 -1.78 4.73 2.39
CA GLU A 462 -2.58 3.64 2.95
C GLU A 462 -4.04 4.05 3.25
N LYS A 463 -4.43 5.31 2.91
CA LYS A 463 -5.81 5.82 3.05
C LYS A 463 -6.31 5.92 4.49
N HIS A 464 -5.44 6.41 5.38
CA HIS A 464 -5.77 6.79 6.75
C HIS A 464 -6.04 8.29 6.92
N ILE A 465 -5.80 9.08 5.87
CA ILE A 465 -6.07 10.51 5.78
C ILE A 465 -6.85 10.78 4.50
N PHE A 466 -7.96 11.54 4.62
CA PHE A 466 -8.71 12.05 3.48
C PHE A 466 -8.94 13.55 3.59
N VAL A 467 -9.02 14.22 2.44
CA VAL A 467 -9.19 15.68 2.35
C VAL A 467 -10.30 16.04 1.38
N TYR A 468 -11.22 16.89 1.83
CA TYR A 468 -12.23 17.53 1.01
C TYR A 468 -12.08 19.04 1.13
N LEU A 469 -11.75 19.72 0.04
CA LEU A 469 -11.50 21.16 -0.02
C LEU A 469 -12.63 21.88 -0.74
N PHE A 470 -12.92 23.09 -0.29
CA PHE A 470 -14.00 23.91 -0.89
C PHE A 470 -13.54 24.67 -2.13
N ASP A 471 -12.22 24.84 -2.32
CA ASP A 471 -11.63 25.37 -3.55
C ASP A 471 -11.52 24.26 -4.59
N GLU A 472 -12.16 24.42 -5.74
CA GLU A 472 -12.23 23.39 -6.78
C GLU A 472 -10.85 22.99 -7.35
N LYS A 473 -9.95 23.97 -7.54
CA LYS A 473 -8.60 23.69 -8.06
C LYS A 473 -7.82 22.86 -7.06
N ALA A 474 -7.88 23.24 -5.79
CA ALA A 474 -7.23 22.52 -4.71
C ALA A 474 -7.86 21.12 -4.52
N GLN A 475 -9.19 21.00 -4.64
CA GLN A 475 -9.88 19.70 -4.57
C GLN A 475 -9.42 18.75 -5.69
N LYS A 476 -9.34 19.21 -6.94
CA LYS A 476 -8.82 18.41 -8.06
C LYS A 476 -7.38 17.97 -7.81
N ALA A 477 -6.56 18.83 -7.22
CA ALA A 477 -5.18 18.50 -6.89
C ALA A 477 -5.05 17.40 -5.83
N VAL A 478 -5.85 17.44 -4.76
CA VAL A 478 -5.85 16.38 -3.74
C VAL A 478 -6.50 15.08 -4.26
N GLU A 479 -7.46 15.16 -5.18
CA GLU A 479 -8.03 13.98 -5.84
C GLU A 479 -7.02 13.29 -6.76
N ALA A 480 -6.26 14.05 -7.55
CA ALA A 480 -5.18 13.51 -8.37
C ALA A 480 -4.16 12.75 -7.53
N PHE A 481 -3.78 13.28 -6.37
CA PHE A 481 -2.87 12.64 -5.43
C PHE A 481 -3.51 11.52 -4.59
N ASN A 482 -4.69 11.03 -4.97
CA ASN A 482 -5.47 9.97 -4.27
C ASN A 482 -5.82 10.31 -2.80
N LEU A 483 -5.74 11.60 -2.42
CA LEU A 483 -6.01 12.10 -1.07
C LEU A 483 -7.49 12.46 -0.88
N GLY A 484 -8.23 12.64 -1.99
CA GLY A 484 -9.65 13.02 -1.97
C GLY A 484 -10.62 11.89 -1.62
N GLY A 485 -10.18 10.64 -1.51
CA GLY A 485 -11.02 9.50 -1.17
C GLY A 485 -12.19 9.25 -2.13
N ARG A 486 -12.00 9.53 -3.44
CA ARG A 486 -13.05 9.38 -4.47
C ARG A 486 -13.19 7.94 -4.94
N ILE A 487 -14.39 7.53 -5.28
CA ILE A 487 -14.61 6.33 -6.08
C ILE A 487 -14.18 6.62 -7.52
N LYS A 488 -13.16 5.91 -7.99
CA LYS A 488 -12.48 6.21 -9.26
C LYS A 488 -13.29 5.75 -10.46
N THR A 489 -13.32 6.58 -11.50
CA THR A 489 -13.68 6.14 -12.85
C THR A 489 -12.51 5.35 -13.43
N TYR A 490 -12.79 4.23 -14.08
CA TYR A 490 -11.76 3.37 -14.64
C TYR A 490 -12.25 2.69 -15.92
N GLU A 491 -11.40 2.68 -16.95
CA GLU A 491 -11.66 1.96 -18.20
C GLU A 491 -11.14 0.54 -18.08
N GLY A 492 -12.03 -0.43 -17.88
CA GLY A 492 -11.74 -1.83 -17.62
C GLY A 492 -12.54 -2.37 -16.46
N ASP A 493 -12.06 -3.44 -15.86
CA ASP A 493 -12.68 -3.99 -14.65
C ASP A 493 -12.33 -3.16 -13.42
N TYR A 494 -13.26 -3.11 -12.49
CA TYR A 494 -13.14 -2.34 -11.26
C TYR A 494 -13.66 -3.13 -10.07
N PHE A 495 -13.03 -2.97 -8.93
CA PHE A 495 -13.51 -3.56 -7.69
C PHE A 495 -13.21 -2.68 -6.48
N HIS A 496 -14.21 -2.46 -5.65
CA HIS A 496 -14.06 -1.86 -4.34
C HIS A 496 -14.95 -2.58 -3.34
N LEU A 497 -14.36 -3.06 -2.24
CA LEU A 497 -15.06 -3.60 -1.08
C LEU A 497 -15.28 -2.49 -0.07
N SER A 498 -16.51 -2.33 0.39
CA SER A 498 -16.90 -1.33 1.39
C SER A 498 -17.62 -2.03 2.53
N ASP A 499 -16.91 -2.26 3.62
CA ASP A 499 -17.43 -2.79 4.86
C ASP A 499 -17.90 -1.67 5.78
N THR A 500 -18.97 -1.93 6.53
CA THR A 500 -19.52 -1.00 7.51
C THR A 500 -19.91 -1.74 8.77
N SER A 501 -19.11 -1.56 9.81
CA SER A 501 -19.37 -2.18 11.10
C SER A 501 -20.62 -1.58 11.76
N PHE A 502 -21.62 -2.40 12.02
CA PHE A 502 -22.78 -2.04 12.82
C PHE A 502 -22.81 -2.79 14.16
N SER A 503 -21.64 -3.16 14.67
CA SER A 503 -21.47 -3.91 15.92
C SER A 503 -21.64 -3.06 17.16
N GLY A 504 -21.28 -1.77 17.08
CA GLY A 504 -21.15 -0.91 18.27
C GLY A 504 -19.94 -1.26 19.15
N SER A 505 -19.07 -2.19 18.70
CA SER A 505 -17.82 -2.56 19.37
C SER A 505 -16.62 -2.15 18.49
N LYS A 506 -15.40 -2.40 18.99
CA LYS A 506 -14.15 -2.08 18.30
C LYS A 506 -13.53 -3.32 17.66
N ALA A 507 -14.39 -4.23 17.17
CA ALA A 507 -13.98 -5.55 16.66
C ALA A 507 -13.01 -5.47 15.47
N ASN A 508 -13.03 -4.37 14.69
CA ASN A 508 -12.09 -4.19 13.57
C ASN A 508 -10.62 -4.10 13.98
N LEU A 509 -10.30 -3.81 15.25
CA LEU A 509 -8.94 -3.94 15.80
C LEU A 509 -8.38 -5.36 15.68
N PHE A 510 -9.24 -6.37 15.66
CA PHE A 510 -8.87 -7.78 15.76
C PHE A 510 -9.17 -8.56 14.48
N ILE A 511 -10.02 -8.02 13.60
CA ILE A 511 -10.44 -8.70 12.38
C ILE A 511 -9.36 -8.58 11.30
N LYS A 512 -8.98 -9.75 10.76
CA LYS A 512 -8.17 -9.87 9.55
C LYS A 512 -9.06 -10.23 8.38
N GLN A 513 -8.77 -9.65 7.22
CA GLN A 513 -9.57 -9.83 6.01
C GLN A 513 -8.70 -10.39 4.90
N ALA A 514 -9.17 -11.49 4.28
CA ALA A 514 -8.59 -12.06 3.07
C ALA A 514 -9.62 -12.01 1.94
N VAL A 515 -9.21 -11.52 0.78
CA VAL A 515 -10.05 -11.40 -0.42
C VAL A 515 -9.48 -12.26 -1.53
N GLU A 516 -10.25 -13.24 -1.97
CA GLU A 516 -9.93 -14.09 -3.10
C GLU A 516 -10.83 -13.73 -4.27
N GLN A 517 -10.24 -13.45 -5.42
CA GLN A 517 -10.98 -13.15 -6.66
C GLN A 517 -10.59 -14.15 -7.73
N LYS A 518 -11.58 -14.89 -8.24
CA LYS A 518 -11.44 -15.77 -9.39
C LYS A 518 -12.12 -15.13 -10.58
N ILE A 519 -11.36 -14.87 -11.66
CA ILE A 519 -11.80 -14.25 -12.89
C ILE A 519 -11.68 -15.28 -14.01
N GLU A 520 -12.79 -15.63 -14.63
CA GLU A 520 -12.89 -16.65 -15.66
C GLU A 520 -13.42 -16.01 -16.95
N VAL A 521 -12.65 -16.15 -18.04
CA VAL A 521 -13.04 -15.69 -19.37
C VAL A 521 -13.45 -16.92 -20.18
N ALA A 522 -14.72 -16.96 -20.58
CA ALA A 522 -15.26 -18.02 -21.42
C ALA A 522 -14.75 -17.92 -22.87
N GLY A 523 -14.97 -18.98 -23.66
CA GLY A 523 -14.52 -19.01 -25.06
C GLY A 523 -15.14 -17.94 -25.95
N ASP A 524 -16.31 -17.42 -25.58
CA ASP A 524 -17.02 -16.32 -26.26
C ASP A 524 -16.62 -14.92 -25.74
N GLY A 525 -15.63 -14.84 -24.84
CA GLY A 525 -15.15 -13.62 -24.21
C GLY A 525 -15.93 -13.16 -22.98
N THR A 526 -17.02 -13.84 -22.61
CA THR A 526 -17.80 -13.49 -21.41
C THR A 526 -16.95 -13.64 -20.15
N VAL A 527 -16.95 -12.62 -19.29
CA VAL A 527 -16.15 -12.61 -18.06
C VAL A 527 -17.07 -12.84 -16.86
N THR A 528 -16.77 -13.88 -16.10
CA THR A 528 -17.40 -14.18 -14.81
C THR A 528 -16.40 -14.00 -13.69
N ARG A 529 -16.83 -13.36 -12.61
CA ARG A 529 -15.99 -13.11 -11.46
C ARG A 529 -16.64 -13.66 -10.19
N THR A 530 -15.84 -14.39 -9.42
CA THR A 530 -16.22 -14.83 -8.07
C THR A 530 -15.32 -14.13 -7.08
N VAL A 531 -15.91 -13.38 -6.17
CA VAL A 531 -15.21 -12.73 -5.06
C VAL A 531 -15.59 -13.43 -3.78
N THR A 532 -14.61 -13.87 -3.00
CA THR A 532 -14.79 -14.46 -1.68
C THR A 532 -14.05 -13.61 -0.67
N VAL A 533 -14.73 -13.17 0.38
CA VAL A 533 -14.12 -12.44 1.49
C VAL A 533 -14.18 -13.31 2.74
N THR A 534 -13.04 -13.55 3.35
CA THR A 534 -12.92 -14.26 4.61
C THR A 534 -12.55 -13.27 5.71
N TYR A 535 -13.40 -13.16 6.70
CA TYR A 535 -13.17 -12.38 7.92
C TYR A 535 -12.75 -13.34 9.04
N LYS A 536 -11.61 -13.08 9.66
CA LYS A 536 -11.09 -13.89 10.76
C LYS A 536 -10.85 -13.00 11.98
N ASN A 537 -11.46 -13.33 13.10
CA ASN A 537 -11.20 -12.70 14.39
C ASN A 537 -10.46 -13.70 15.30
N PRO A 538 -9.11 -13.67 15.34
CA PRO A 538 -8.32 -14.64 16.10
C PRO A 538 -8.21 -14.31 17.59
N ALA A 539 -8.66 -13.12 18.01
CA ALA A 539 -8.51 -12.66 19.38
C ALA A 539 -9.66 -13.13 20.29
N PRO A 540 -9.43 -13.32 21.60
CA PRO A 540 -10.47 -13.67 22.54
C PRO A 540 -11.47 -12.52 22.75
N ALA A 541 -12.66 -12.86 23.25
CA ALA A 541 -13.67 -11.88 23.57
C ALA A 541 -13.23 -10.95 24.71
N SER A 542 -13.59 -9.66 24.60
CA SER A 542 -13.39 -8.71 25.69
C SER A 542 -14.44 -8.90 26.79
N ASN A 543 -14.08 -8.52 28.01
CA ASN A 543 -15.07 -8.37 29.10
C ASN A 543 -15.89 -7.10 28.86
N CYS A 544 -17.13 -7.26 28.40
CA CYS A 544 -18.04 -6.15 28.11
C CYS A 544 -18.83 -5.65 29.31
N ASN A 545 -18.52 -6.10 30.52
CA ASN A 545 -19.19 -5.60 31.74
C ASN A 545 -18.53 -4.29 32.20
N LEU A 546 -19.07 -3.16 31.75
CA LEU A 546 -18.56 -1.82 32.07
C LEU A 546 -18.67 -1.52 33.59
N GLU A 547 -19.71 -2.01 34.25
CA GLU A 547 -19.92 -1.82 35.72
C GLU A 547 -18.82 -2.48 36.53
N LYS A 548 -18.31 -3.63 36.07
CA LYS A 548 -17.17 -4.34 36.66
C LYS A 548 -15.80 -3.90 36.11
N GLY A 549 -15.76 -2.74 35.45
CA GLY A 549 -14.53 -2.20 34.91
C GLY A 549 -14.06 -2.84 33.62
N GLY A 550 -14.88 -3.65 32.93
CA GLY A 550 -14.61 -4.16 31.62
C GLY A 550 -14.61 -3.06 30.55
N LEU A 551 -14.04 -3.35 29.36
CA LEU A 551 -14.08 -2.47 28.20
C LEU A 551 -14.41 -3.31 26.97
N CYS A 552 -15.54 -3.02 26.32
CA CYS A 552 -16.10 -3.84 25.23
C CYS A 552 -15.42 -3.55 23.89
N LEU A 553 -14.19 -4.01 23.70
CA LEU A 553 -13.47 -3.83 22.44
C LEU A 553 -13.79 -4.95 21.43
N ASN A 554 -13.57 -6.21 21.81
CA ASN A 554 -13.79 -7.37 20.93
C ASN A 554 -15.09 -8.08 21.30
N ALA A 555 -16.16 -7.75 20.57
CA ALA A 555 -17.48 -8.34 20.70
C ALA A 555 -17.96 -8.86 19.33
N PRO A 556 -19.10 -9.57 19.25
CA PRO A 556 -19.62 -10.09 17.99
C PRO A 556 -19.74 -9.00 16.91
N TYR A 557 -19.18 -9.28 15.75
CA TYR A 557 -19.11 -8.34 14.62
C TYR A 557 -20.31 -8.53 13.70
N ARG A 558 -20.86 -7.40 13.25
CA ARG A 558 -22.01 -7.29 12.35
C ARG A 558 -21.63 -6.35 11.23
N ASP A 559 -21.85 -6.75 9.98
CA ASP A 559 -21.32 -6.03 8.84
C ASP A 559 -22.35 -5.80 7.74
N TRP A 560 -22.41 -4.58 7.27
CA TRP A 560 -23.12 -4.18 6.08
C TRP A 560 -22.10 -4.02 4.95
N VAL A 561 -22.08 -5.01 4.07
CA VAL A 561 -21.10 -5.17 3.01
C VAL A 561 -21.66 -4.68 1.68
N ARG A 562 -20.89 -3.88 0.98
CA ARG A 562 -21.15 -3.46 -0.38
C ARG A 562 -19.93 -3.72 -1.25
N ILE A 563 -20.14 -4.25 -2.44
CA ILE A 563 -19.11 -4.28 -3.46
C ILE A 563 -19.51 -3.39 -4.63
N TYR A 564 -18.56 -2.59 -5.09
CA TYR A 564 -18.70 -1.70 -6.24
C TYR A 564 -17.95 -2.32 -7.41
N VAL A 565 -18.68 -2.56 -8.50
CA VAL A 565 -18.20 -3.27 -9.69
C VAL A 565 -18.56 -2.46 -10.95
N PRO A 566 -18.05 -2.80 -12.15
CA PRO A 566 -18.39 -2.07 -13.37
C PRO A 566 -19.89 -1.95 -13.56
N LYS A 567 -20.34 -0.75 -13.97
CA LYS A 567 -21.75 -0.43 -14.24
C LYS A 567 -22.33 -1.41 -15.26
N GLY A 568 -23.47 -2.03 -14.92
CA GLY A 568 -24.14 -3.04 -15.74
C GLY A 568 -23.72 -4.48 -15.43
N ALA A 569 -22.88 -4.72 -14.40
CA ALA A 569 -22.58 -6.07 -13.95
C ALA A 569 -23.85 -6.76 -13.40
N THR A 570 -23.99 -8.07 -13.65
CA THR A 570 -25.17 -8.87 -13.28
C THR A 570 -24.81 -9.89 -12.22
N LEU A 571 -25.50 -9.86 -11.07
CA LEU A 571 -25.32 -10.84 -10.00
C LEU A 571 -25.84 -12.22 -10.46
N LEU A 572 -25.03 -13.25 -10.27
CA LEU A 572 -25.38 -14.64 -10.58
C LEU A 572 -25.71 -15.43 -9.30
N SER A 573 -24.95 -15.25 -8.24
CA SER A 573 -25.21 -15.87 -6.95
C SER A 573 -24.44 -15.16 -5.83
N SER A 574 -24.88 -15.38 -4.59
CA SER A 574 -24.20 -14.92 -3.38
C SER A 574 -24.33 -15.94 -2.27
N ASN A 575 -23.44 -15.88 -1.29
CA ASN A 575 -23.49 -16.76 -0.11
C ASN A 575 -22.93 -16.05 1.12
N GLY A 576 -23.37 -16.47 2.32
CA GLY A 576 -22.90 -15.96 3.60
C GLY A 576 -23.64 -14.73 4.12
N PHE A 577 -24.71 -14.31 3.46
CA PHE A 577 -25.55 -13.19 3.87
C PHE A 577 -26.85 -13.66 4.52
N GLU A 578 -27.35 -12.87 5.45
CA GLU A 578 -28.66 -13.07 6.10
C GLU A 578 -29.77 -12.25 5.45
N SER A 579 -29.41 -11.24 4.68
CA SER A 579 -30.32 -10.44 3.87
C SER A 579 -30.27 -10.92 2.41
N GLU A 580 -31.37 -10.68 1.69
CA GLU A 580 -31.35 -10.68 0.24
C GLU A 580 -30.40 -9.62 -0.29
N ILE A 581 -29.66 -9.93 -1.37
CA ILE A 581 -28.72 -8.98 -1.97
C ILE A 581 -29.50 -7.94 -2.76
N LYS A 582 -29.32 -6.68 -2.37
CA LYS A 582 -29.82 -5.54 -3.16
C LYS A 582 -28.83 -5.21 -4.26
N THR A 583 -29.36 -4.94 -5.45
CA THR A 583 -28.58 -4.48 -6.61
C THR A 583 -29.10 -3.11 -7.03
N TYR A 584 -28.18 -2.14 -7.13
CA TYR A 584 -28.51 -0.78 -7.57
C TYR A 584 -27.30 -0.09 -8.20
N GLU A 585 -27.48 1.11 -8.73
CA GLU A 585 -26.39 1.92 -9.27
C GLU A 585 -26.07 3.09 -8.33
N GLU A 586 -24.78 3.27 -8.01
CA GLU A 586 -24.27 4.37 -7.22
C GLU A 586 -22.86 4.75 -7.71
N LEU A 587 -22.53 6.05 -7.74
CA LEU A 587 -21.21 6.55 -8.11
C LEU A 587 -20.67 6.03 -9.45
N GLY A 588 -21.58 5.78 -10.42
CA GLY A 588 -21.22 5.24 -11.73
C GLY A 588 -20.82 3.77 -11.74
N LYS A 589 -21.16 3.03 -10.71
CA LYS A 589 -20.91 1.61 -10.53
C LYS A 589 -22.21 0.84 -10.28
N THR A 590 -22.21 -0.45 -10.56
CA THR A 590 -23.21 -1.37 -10.01
C THR A 590 -22.76 -1.76 -8.60
N VAL A 591 -23.69 -1.77 -7.66
CA VAL A 591 -23.45 -2.13 -6.26
C VAL A 591 -24.23 -3.38 -5.92
N PHE A 592 -23.56 -4.36 -5.32
CA PHE A 592 -24.19 -5.49 -4.65
C PHE A 592 -24.05 -5.31 -3.15
N GLU A 593 -25.18 -5.23 -2.47
CA GLU A 593 -25.29 -4.92 -1.03
C GLU A 593 -25.86 -6.12 -0.28
N GLY A 594 -25.19 -6.52 0.80
CA GLY A 594 -25.65 -7.56 1.70
C GLY A 594 -25.32 -7.26 3.16
N PHE A 595 -25.95 -7.99 4.07
CA PHE A 595 -25.72 -7.87 5.51
C PHE A 595 -25.59 -9.24 6.14
N TYR A 596 -24.70 -9.35 7.11
CA TYR A 596 -24.60 -10.52 8.02
C TYR A 596 -24.34 -10.07 9.45
N GLY A 597 -24.73 -10.90 10.42
CA GLY A 597 -24.36 -10.73 11.81
C GLY A 597 -25.52 -10.56 12.80
N ASP A 598 -26.77 -10.71 12.40
CA ASP A 598 -27.90 -10.76 13.33
C ASP A 598 -28.11 -12.17 13.89
N LYS A 599 -28.16 -13.17 13.02
CA LYS A 599 -28.28 -14.59 13.38
C LYS A 599 -26.90 -15.22 13.59
N TYR A 600 -25.95 -14.90 12.71
CA TYR A 600 -24.61 -15.49 12.65
C TYR A 600 -23.54 -14.39 12.68
N PRO A 601 -23.39 -13.67 13.80
CA PRO A 601 -22.32 -12.67 13.91
C PRO A 601 -20.95 -13.35 13.90
N LEU A 602 -19.95 -12.70 13.31
CA LEU A 602 -18.58 -13.14 13.48
C LEU A 602 -18.18 -12.94 14.94
N ARG A 603 -17.96 -14.01 15.64
CA ARG A 603 -17.56 -13.99 17.05
C ARG A 603 -16.04 -13.92 17.19
N PRO A 604 -15.53 -13.41 18.33
CA PRO A 604 -14.15 -13.66 18.72
C PRO A 604 -13.76 -15.13 18.57
N GLU A 605 -12.50 -15.40 18.19
CA GLU A 605 -11.94 -16.74 17.93
C GLU A 605 -12.67 -17.53 16.83
N SER A 606 -13.28 -16.83 15.88
CA SER A 606 -14.00 -17.47 14.77
C SER A 606 -13.71 -16.82 13.41
N SER A 607 -14.30 -17.38 12.36
CA SER A 607 -14.24 -16.85 11.01
C SER A 607 -15.61 -16.86 10.34
N ALA A 608 -15.84 -15.87 9.47
CA ALA A 608 -17.00 -15.79 8.58
C ALA A 608 -16.52 -15.68 7.13
N LYS A 609 -17.31 -16.22 6.21
CA LYS A 609 -17.02 -16.17 4.77
C LYS A 609 -18.26 -15.74 4.01
N ILE A 610 -18.08 -14.75 3.14
CA ILE A 610 -19.11 -14.32 2.20
C ILE A 610 -18.60 -14.44 0.77
N SER A 611 -19.49 -14.54 -0.19
CA SER A 611 -19.11 -14.52 -1.59
C SER A 611 -20.18 -13.91 -2.49
N PHE A 612 -19.69 -13.33 -3.60
CA PHE A 612 -20.48 -12.84 -4.72
C PHE A 612 -19.95 -13.46 -6.01
N LYS A 613 -20.84 -13.97 -6.84
CA LYS A 613 -20.53 -14.37 -8.21
C LYS A 613 -21.35 -13.51 -9.16
N TYR A 614 -20.70 -12.87 -10.12
CA TYR A 614 -21.35 -11.99 -11.08
C TYR A 614 -20.66 -12.01 -12.44
N GLN A 615 -21.41 -11.58 -13.45
CA GLN A 615 -20.93 -11.42 -14.81
C GLN A 615 -20.62 -9.94 -15.07
N LEU A 616 -19.49 -9.66 -15.72
CA LEU A 616 -19.12 -8.32 -16.14
C LEU A 616 -19.91 -7.87 -17.38
N PRO A 617 -20.15 -6.55 -17.57
CA PRO A 617 -20.95 -6.02 -18.67
C PRO A 617 -20.24 -5.97 -20.01
N PHE A 618 -18.98 -6.40 -20.07
CA PHE A 618 -18.14 -6.40 -21.26
C PHE A 618 -17.51 -7.78 -21.50
N LYS A 619 -17.00 -7.96 -22.70
CA LYS A 619 -16.28 -9.17 -23.12
C LYS A 619 -14.82 -8.86 -23.33
N VAL A 620 -13.97 -9.88 -23.18
CA VAL A 620 -12.54 -9.82 -23.42
C VAL A 620 -12.18 -10.70 -24.61
N GLY A 621 -11.61 -10.12 -25.65
CA GLY A 621 -11.19 -10.81 -26.87
C GLY A 621 -9.97 -11.70 -26.61
N LYS A 622 -9.78 -12.70 -27.49
CA LYS A 622 -8.59 -13.57 -27.41
C LYS A 622 -7.30 -12.77 -27.63
N GLY A 623 -6.42 -12.76 -26.63
CA GLY A 623 -5.15 -12.00 -26.67
C GLY A 623 -5.30 -10.52 -26.32
N GLU A 624 -6.48 -10.08 -25.95
CA GLU A 624 -6.72 -8.74 -25.44
C GLU A 624 -6.24 -8.64 -23.99
N LEU A 625 -5.67 -7.49 -23.63
CA LEU A 625 -5.15 -7.23 -22.29
C LEU A 625 -6.30 -6.98 -21.32
N TYR A 626 -6.43 -7.83 -20.33
CA TYR A 626 -7.38 -7.61 -19.23
C TYR A 626 -6.79 -6.70 -18.16
N LYS A 627 -7.48 -5.60 -17.83
CA LYS A 627 -7.07 -4.64 -16.82
C LYS A 627 -8.12 -4.55 -15.71
N ILE A 628 -7.65 -4.51 -14.47
CA ILE A 628 -8.50 -4.33 -13.30
C ILE A 628 -7.89 -3.33 -12.33
N LEU A 629 -8.70 -2.38 -11.87
CA LEU A 629 -8.39 -1.54 -10.72
C LEU A 629 -9.07 -2.09 -9.47
N ILE A 630 -8.29 -2.45 -8.46
CA ILE A 630 -8.75 -2.82 -7.13
C ILE A 630 -8.54 -1.62 -6.22
N GLN A 631 -9.64 -0.99 -5.81
CA GLN A 631 -9.62 0.18 -4.95
C GLN A 631 -9.78 -0.23 -3.48
N LYS A 632 -8.82 0.17 -2.63
CA LYS A 632 -8.81 -0.14 -1.19
C LYS A 632 -9.75 0.79 -0.42
N GLN A 633 -10.47 0.26 0.56
CA GLN A 633 -11.22 1.06 1.54
C GLN A 633 -10.27 1.77 2.52
N GLY A 634 -10.61 2.99 2.94
CA GLY A 634 -9.93 3.69 4.02
C GLY A 634 -10.13 3.04 5.39
N GLY A 635 -9.22 3.30 6.34
CA GLY A 635 -9.27 2.78 7.71
C GLY A 635 -8.86 1.32 7.89
N VAL A 636 -8.77 0.53 6.82
CA VAL A 636 -8.23 -0.83 6.85
C VAL A 636 -6.72 -0.77 6.65
N GLU A 637 -5.94 -1.46 7.46
CA GLU A 637 -4.48 -1.45 7.32
C GLU A 637 -4.06 -2.12 5.99
N PHE A 638 -4.52 -3.35 5.75
CA PHE A 638 -4.37 -4.06 4.48
C PHE A 638 -5.36 -5.22 4.39
N TYR A 639 -5.54 -5.73 3.18
CA TYR A 639 -6.19 -7.00 2.91
C TYR A 639 -5.15 -8.02 2.42
N GLU A 640 -5.21 -9.26 2.89
CA GLU A 640 -4.56 -10.38 2.19
C GLU A 640 -5.31 -10.64 0.88
N TYR A 641 -4.64 -10.58 -0.25
CA TYR A 641 -5.31 -10.57 -1.55
C TYR A 641 -4.77 -11.64 -2.47
N THR A 642 -5.68 -12.39 -3.09
CA THR A 642 -5.38 -13.34 -4.17
C THR A 642 -6.27 -13.04 -5.36
N VAL A 643 -5.66 -12.84 -6.54
CA VAL A 643 -6.37 -12.75 -7.82
C VAL A 643 -5.94 -13.92 -8.70
N ASP A 644 -6.89 -14.72 -9.12
CA ASP A 644 -6.73 -15.84 -10.06
C ASP A 644 -7.42 -15.47 -11.38
N PHE A 645 -6.64 -15.17 -12.41
CA PHE A 645 -7.14 -14.92 -13.76
C PHE A 645 -6.87 -16.15 -14.64
N ASN A 646 -7.91 -16.92 -14.95
CA ASN A 646 -7.81 -18.13 -15.77
C ASN A 646 -6.70 -19.11 -15.32
N GLY A 647 -6.47 -19.25 -14.00
CA GLY A 647 -5.40 -20.09 -13.43
C GLY A 647 -4.07 -19.38 -13.19
N GLN A 648 -3.89 -18.14 -13.66
CA GLN A 648 -2.73 -17.32 -13.33
C GLN A 648 -2.98 -16.56 -12.02
N LYS A 649 -2.25 -16.91 -10.96
CA LYS A 649 -2.44 -16.34 -9.62
C LYS A 649 -1.44 -15.25 -9.31
N GLN A 650 -1.93 -14.18 -8.66
CA GLN A 650 -1.14 -13.14 -8.02
C GLN A 650 -1.59 -13.00 -6.57
N GLU A 651 -0.63 -12.99 -5.64
CA GLU A 651 -0.87 -12.82 -4.19
C GLU A 651 -0.11 -11.59 -3.70
N PHE A 652 -0.77 -10.76 -2.89
CA PHE A 652 -0.18 -9.53 -2.36
C PHE A 652 -0.99 -9.00 -1.17
N GLU A 653 -0.38 -8.09 -0.40
CA GLU A 653 -1.10 -7.24 0.55
C GLU A 653 -1.62 -5.99 -0.17
N LEU A 654 -2.92 -5.76 -0.13
CA LEU A 654 -3.54 -4.55 -0.67
C LEU A 654 -3.50 -3.44 0.39
N ARG A 655 -2.43 -2.63 0.37
CA ARG A 655 -2.23 -1.48 1.27
C ARG A 655 -2.73 -0.15 0.69
N THR A 656 -2.85 -0.07 -0.61
CA THR A 656 -3.40 1.05 -1.38
C THR A 656 -4.13 0.51 -2.61
N ASP A 657 -4.64 1.40 -3.47
CA ASP A 657 -5.23 1.00 -4.75
C ASP A 657 -4.19 0.29 -5.61
N LYS A 658 -4.63 -0.73 -6.34
CA LYS A 658 -3.75 -1.54 -7.18
C LYS A 658 -4.38 -1.81 -8.53
N GLU A 659 -3.65 -1.52 -9.59
CA GLU A 659 -3.96 -1.95 -10.94
C GLU A 659 -3.23 -3.24 -11.26
N LEU A 660 -3.94 -4.20 -11.86
CA LEU A 660 -3.39 -5.45 -12.38
C LEU A 660 -3.69 -5.59 -13.86
N GLN A 661 -2.81 -6.27 -14.56
CA GLN A 661 -2.92 -6.55 -15.99
C GLN A 661 -2.60 -8.03 -16.23
N PHE A 662 -3.39 -8.69 -17.08
CA PHE A 662 -3.26 -10.12 -17.39
C PHE A 662 -3.32 -10.37 -18.89
#